data_821593f63a206c88f412bd058f5c77ac
#
_entry.id   821593f63a206c88f412bd058f5c77ac
#
_cell.length_a   1.000
_cell.length_b   1.000
_cell.length_c   1.000
_cell.angle_alpha   90.00
_cell.angle_beta   90.00
_cell.angle_gamma   90.00
#
_symmetry.space_group_name_H-M   'P 1'
#
loop_
_entity.id
_entity.type
_entity.pdbx_description
1 polymer ?
#
loop_
_entity_poly.entity_id
_entity_poly.type
_entity_poly.pdbx_seq_one_letter_code
_entity_poly.pdbx_strand_id
1 'polypeptide(L)'
;MKKIVSLFTLLLTTLASWAIDDGVPHALAQQRSREITNVSYLLRLHIPAERAQRVAGKATVLFHWAGNGDLVLDFTGSLTGQPSVNGRSFPKARVEQEHIVIPKRLLRKGANRVELAFESSDASLNRHDDYLYTLFVPANARSVFPCFDQPDLKALFSLQLTLPEGWDYVTSADPKHPIPTYLFSFAAGKFQRKTATIDGRTMNALYRETDPEKVKQLDKCFAEAAWSIRWLENYTGIAYPFSKYDFVVLPGYQFGGMEHPGAIQFNARTIFLGAQPTEDDELRRFQLISHETAHMWFGDLVTMRWFDDVWTKEVFANFMASKMAADQFPHVNHELNFLKDHYPLALSIDRTEGTHPIQQQLDNLKNAGLLYGHIIYHKAPIMMQKLEERMGAEALQRGLREYLSRFSYGNATWDDLIDILSKEAPQAGIADFDRQWVKQAGIALDAYGIQLLAAPQIASLQQRLSQGGMSEVDRFRAAMTLYENYLHGRIAADSLVQTMLRAVEREDNPLVATSLVGYATSVLPYASDRGVGECKLLDLSRHHSLRGVRTSSLRYLSTSAQSEAVLDSMFVEWQQGDNPLLTVNDWMRAAYHLAQYLPSKRQEILSRQRARLTTDDARAEFDFVSRGCDTTPSVQDSLFASLLLVENRRVEPWAAQLLSLLNDPISEPHNNRFLLPALDALEEVQRTSAIFFPGDWLAALLSHHRSEETRALVSGWITRHPDYPAPLMNKVKQNAYRLLLGR
;
A
#
# COMPACT_ATOMS: atom_id res chain seq x y z
N MET A 1 -77.25 -19.36 -23.19
CA MET A 1 -75.95 -19.62 -23.85
C MET A 1 -74.86 -18.99 -23.05
N LYS A 2 -74.20 -19.77 -22.20
CA LYS A 2 -73.10 -19.32 -21.35
C LYS A 2 -71.80 -19.61 -22.10
N LYS A 3 -71.03 -18.57 -22.41
CA LYS A 3 -69.66 -18.69 -22.93
C LYS A 3 -68.70 -18.92 -21.78
N ILE A 4 -68.02 -20.05 -21.75
CA ILE A 4 -66.95 -20.42 -20.90
C ILE A 4 -65.71 -19.78 -21.52
N VAL A 5 -65.02 -18.83 -20.78
CA VAL A 5 -63.72 -18.31 -21.14
C VAL A 5 -62.71 -19.09 -20.32
N SER A 6 -61.94 -19.96 -20.95
CA SER A 6 -60.79 -20.65 -20.35
C SER A 6 -59.60 -19.68 -20.29
N LEU A 7 -59.20 -19.33 -19.07
CA LEU A 7 -57.98 -18.59 -18.80
C LEU A 7 -56.78 -19.55 -18.76
N PHE A 8 -56.01 -19.58 -19.83
CA PHE A 8 -54.69 -20.26 -19.84
C PHE A 8 -53.69 -19.33 -19.15
N THR A 9 -53.41 -19.61 -17.91
CA THR A 9 -52.30 -18.98 -17.19
C THR A 9 -50.99 -19.64 -17.62
N LEU A 10 -50.31 -19.00 -18.56
CA LEU A 10 -48.94 -19.39 -18.95
C LEU A 10 -47.97 -19.06 -17.81
N LEU A 11 -47.59 -20.07 -17.04
CA LEU A 11 -46.46 -19.97 -16.11
C LEU A 11 -45.19 -19.86 -16.94
N LEU A 12 -44.75 -18.65 -17.23
CA LEU A 12 -43.38 -18.38 -17.65
C LEU A 12 -42.46 -18.57 -16.42
N THR A 13 -41.96 -19.79 -16.25
CA THR A 13 -40.76 -20.01 -15.45
C THR A 13 -39.61 -19.40 -16.24
N THR A 14 -39.31 -18.14 -15.96
CA THR A 14 -38.04 -17.56 -16.33
C THR A 14 -36.94 -18.38 -15.63
N LEU A 15 -36.32 -19.27 -16.38
CA LEU A 15 -34.99 -19.75 -16.08
C LEU A 15 -34.08 -18.50 -16.15
N ALA A 16 -34.00 -17.75 -15.03
CA ALA A 16 -32.93 -16.81 -14.83
C ALA A 16 -31.64 -17.66 -14.82
N SER A 17 -30.97 -17.74 -15.96
CA SER A 17 -29.57 -18.11 -15.95
C SER A 17 -28.94 -17.04 -15.10
N TRP A 18 -28.48 -17.38 -13.91
CA TRP A 18 -27.66 -16.53 -13.10
C TRP A 18 -26.39 -16.29 -13.91
N ALA A 19 -26.33 -15.19 -14.63
CA ALA A 19 -25.08 -14.66 -15.10
C ALA A 19 -24.31 -14.34 -13.82
N ILE A 20 -23.25 -15.11 -13.57
CA ILE A 20 -22.36 -14.84 -12.43
C ILE A 20 -21.61 -13.55 -12.81
N ASP A 21 -21.70 -12.52 -11.97
CA ASP A 21 -20.96 -11.29 -12.17
C ASP A 21 -19.44 -11.57 -12.10
N ASP A 22 -18.66 -10.80 -12.83
CA ASP A 22 -17.20 -10.83 -12.76
C ASP A 22 -16.69 -10.55 -11.32
N GLY A 23 -15.51 -11.04 -10.99
CA GLY A 23 -14.95 -11.01 -9.63
C GLY A 23 -15.58 -12.07 -8.72
N VAL A 24 -15.58 -11.85 -7.42
CA VAL A 24 -16.18 -12.75 -6.43
C VAL A 24 -17.24 -11.99 -5.63
N PRO A 25 -18.53 -12.12 -6.00
CA PRO A 25 -19.63 -11.54 -5.24
C PRO A 25 -19.70 -12.13 -3.81
N HIS A 26 -20.03 -11.32 -2.81
CA HIS A 26 -20.18 -11.78 -1.41
C HIS A 26 -21.16 -12.95 -1.26
N ALA A 27 -22.27 -12.93 -2.01
CA ALA A 27 -23.25 -14.02 -2.00
C ALA A 27 -22.65 -15.35 -2.49
N LEU A 28 -21.81 -15.33 -3.54
CA LEU A 28 -21.09 -16.51 -4.03
C LEU A 28 -20.08 -17.01 -2.99
N ALA A 29 -19.33 -16.11 -2.36
CA ALA A 29 -18.38 -16.45 -1.30
C ALA A 29 -19.10 -17.11 -0.11
N GLN A 30 -20.20 -16.54 0.36
CA GLN A 30 -21.01 -17.11 1.45
C GLN A 30 -21.60 -18.50 1.09
N GLN A 31 -22.01 -18.72 -0.15
CA GLN A 31 -22.46 -20.03 -0.60
C GLN A 31 -21.30 -21.04 -0.51
N ARG A 32 -20.15 -20.71 -1.06
CA ARG A 32 -18.95 -21.57 -1.07
C ARG A 32 -18.50 -21.93 0.35
N SER A 33 -18.49 -20.96 1.27
CA SER A 33 -18.09 -21.20 2.67
C SER A 33 -18.98 -22.18 3.40
N ARG A 34 -20.26 -22.27 3.02
CA ARG A 34 -21.19 -23.28 3.58
C ARG A 34 -21.03 -24.65 2.91
N GLU A 35 -20.59 -24.70 1.66
CA GLU A 35 -20.61 -25.91 0.84
C GLU A 35 -19.26 -26.58 0.66
N ILE A 36 -18.13 -25.86 0.90
CA ILE A 36 -16.78 -26.29 0.59
C ILE A 36 -15.91 -26.29 1.85
N THR A 37 -15.16 -27.38 2.04
CA THR A 37 -14.18 -27.51 3.11
C THR A 37 -12.95 -28.31 2.64
N ASN A 38 -11.86 -28.27 3.42
CA ASN A 38 -10.64 -29.06 3.22
C ASN A 38 -10.03 -28.85 1.82
N VAL A 39 -9.84 -27.59 1.45
CA VAL A 39 -9.26 -27.22 0.14
C VAL A 39 -7.77 -27.44 0.11
N SER A 40 -7.26 -28.01 -0.97
CA SER A 40 -5.83 -28.12 -1.26
C SER A 40 -5.56 -27.89 -2.75
N TYR A 41 -4.47 -27.17 -3.02
CA TYR A 41 -3.99 -26.90 -4.37
C TYR A 41 -2.64 -27.56 -4.59
N LEU A 42 -2.53 -28.40 -5.65
CA LEU A 42 -1.27 -28.93 -6.14
C LEU A 42 -0.99 -28.24 -7.48
N LEU A 43 -0.05 -27.32 -7.47
CA LEU A 43 0.27 -26.46 -8.60
C LEU A 43 1.60 -26.87 -9.23
N ARG A 44 1.62 -26.98 -10.55
CA ARG A 44 2.84 -27.15 -11.35
C ARG A 44 2.87 -26.05 -12.37
N LEU A 45 3.88 -25.19 -12.31
CA LEU A 45 4.03 -24.05 -13.20
C LEU A 45 5.35 -24.13 -13.97
N HIS A 46 5.29 -23.84 -15.24
CA HIS A 46 6.47 -23.68 -16.10
C HIS A 46 6.66 -22.19 -16.38
N ILE A 47 7.76 -21.65 -15.90
CA ILE A 47 8.15 -20.26 -16.09
C ILE A 47 9.09 -20.19 -17.29
N PRO A 48 8.67 -19.63 -18.42
CA PRO A 48 9.54 -19.51 -19.60
C PRO A 48 10.61 -18.43 -19.39
N ALA A 49 11.77 -18.62 -20.01
CA ALA A 49 12.87 -17.65 -19.97
C ALA A 49 12.50 -16.33 -20.68
N GLU A 50 11.72 -16.42 -21.74
CA GLU A 50 11.26 -15.24 -22.49
C GLU A 50 10.02 -14.65 -21.84
N ARG A 51 10.09 -13.37 -21.47
CA ARG A 51 9.00 -12.64 -20.83
C ARG A 51 7.70 -12.63 -21.67
N ALA A 52 7.81 -12.61 -22.99
CA ALA A 52 6.66 -12.59 -23.90
C ALA A 52 5.86 -13.90 -23.93
N GLN A 53 6.46 -15.02 -23.49
CA GLN A 53 5.78 -16.31 -23.42
C GLN A 53 4.95 -16.40 -22.14
N ARG A 54 3.74 -16.94 -22.24
CA ARG A 54 2.85 -17.10 -21.08
C ARG A 54 3.33 -18.23 -20.17
N VAL A 55 3.01 -18.09 -18.88
CA VAL A 55 3.26 -19.15 -17.89
C VAL A 55 2.21 -20.23 -18.07
N ALA A 56 2.65 -21.44 -18.40
CA ALA A 56 1.81 -22.61 -18.48
C ALA A 56 1.75 -23.35 -17.15
N GLY A 57 0.56 -23.90 -16.81
CA GLY A 57 0.38 -24.55 -15.53
C GLY A 57 -0.57 -25.75 -15.56
N LYS A 58 -0.46 -26.55 -14.50
CA LYS A 58 -1.44 -27.57 -14.15
C LYS A 58 -1.84 -27.39 -12.69
N ALA A 59 -3.14 -27.33 -12.42
CA ALA A 59 -3.70 -27.31 -11.09
C ALA A 59 -4.50 -28.59 -10.82
N THR A 60 -4.27 -29.17 -9.65
CA THR A 60 -5.19 -30.16 -9.07
C THR A 60 -5.81 -29.50 -7.85
N VAL A 61 -7.13 -29.30 -7.88
CA VAL A 61 -7.92 -28.75 -6.77
C VAL A 61 -8.62 -29.90 -6.06
N LEU A 62 -8.29 -30.09 -4.80
CA LEU A 62 -8.92 -31.09 -3.93
C LEU A 62 -9.80 -30.37 -2.90
N PHE A 63 -11.00 -30.85 -2.67
CA PHE A 63 -11.93 -30.26 -1.69
C PHE A 63 -13.04 -31.23 -1.31
N HIS A 64 -13.68 -30.97 -0.16
CA HIS A 64 -14.95 -31.61 0.20
C HIS A 64 -16.11 -30.68 -0.16
N TRP A 65 -17.15 -31.25 -0.78
CA TRP A 65 -18.34 -30.52 -1.22
C TRP A 65 -19.62 -31.06 -0.60
N ALA A 66 -20.42 -30.18 -0.05
CA ALA A 66 -21.71 -30.46 0.56
C ALA A 66 -22.90 -29.83 -0.20
N GLY A 67 -22.64 -29.04 -1.25
CA GLY A 67 -23.62 -28.28 -1.99
C GLY A 67 -24.56 -29.13 -2.87
N ASN A 68 -25.52 -28.49 -3.49
CA ASN A 68 -26.54 -29.12 -4.36
C ASN A 68 -26.62 -28.51 -5.77
N GLY A 69 -25.88 -27.45 -6.06
CA GLY A 69 -25.83 -26.72 -7.33
C GLY A 69 -24.64 -27.06 -8.19
N ASP A 70 -24.41 -26.27 -9.22
CA ASP A 70 -23.12 -26.24 -9.92
C ASP A 70 -22.07 -25.57 -9.06
N LEU A 71 -20.81 -25.93 -9.25
CA LEU A 71 -19.70 -25.37 -8.52
C LEU A 71 -18.95 -24.36 -9.40
N VAL A 72 -18.57 -23.23 -8.83
CA VAL A 72 -17.86 -22.16 -9.53
C VAL A 72 -16.41 -22.10 -9.01
N LEU A 73 -15.44 -22.16 -9.91
CA LEU A 73 -14.03 -21.81 -9.69
C LEU A 73 -13.73 -20.48 -10.37
N ASP A 74 -12.86 -19.69 -9.80
CA ASP A 74 -12.44 -18.39 -10.35
C ASP A 74 -11.17 -18.57 -11.17
N PHE A 75 -11.10 -17.95 -12.35
CA PHE A 75 -9.95 -17.97 -13.22
C PHE A 75 -10.09 -16.96 -14.37
N THR A 76 -9.03 -16.17 -14.64
CA THR A 76 -9.01 -15.19 -15.74
C THR A 76 -8.04 -15.55 -16.87
N GLY A 77 -7.29 -16.65 -16.76
CA GLY A 77 -6.43 -17.17 -17.82
C GLY A 77 -7.18 -18.00 -18.85
N SER A 78 -6.45 -18.81 -19.61
CA SER A 78 -6.99 -19.69 -20.65
C SER A 78 -6.83 -21.16 -20.26
N LEU A 79 -7.88 -21.98 -20.46
CA LEU A 79 -7.77 -23.42 -20.30
C LEU A 79 -7.05 -24.04 -21.50
N THR A 80 -6.13 -24.96 -21.22
CA THR A 80 -5.42 -25.78 -22.22
C THR A 80 -5.68 -27.25 -21.95
N GLY A 81 -5.68 -28.08 -22.99
CA GLY A 81 -5.92 -29.52 -22.84
C GLY A 81 -7.37 -29.87 -22.44
N GLN A 82 -7.54 -31.03 -21.82
CA GLN A 82 -8.87 -31.53 -21.42
C GLN A 82 -9.01 -31.54 -19.89
N PRO A 83 -9.84 -30.65 -19.32
CA PRO A 83 -10.19 -30.67 -17.91
C PRO A 83 -10.85 -31.98 -17.49
N SER A 84 -10.62 -32.40 -16.24
CA SER A 84 -11.30 -33.54 -15.65
C SER A 84 -11.85 -33.26 -14.25
N VAL A 85 -12.97 -33.89 -13.91
CA VAL A 85 -13.59 -33.83 -12.59
C VAL A 85 -13.82 -35.26 -12.10
N ASN A 86 -13.18 -35.65 -11.01
CA ASN A 86 -13.25 -37.00 -10.46
C ASN A 86 -12.86 -38.10 -11.47
N GLY A 87 -11.88 -37.82 -12.35
CA GLY A 87 -11.44 -38.71 -13.42
C GLY A 87 -12.38 -38.74 -14.64
N ARG A 88 -13.45 -37.95 -14.67
CA ARG A 88 -14.35 -37.82 -15.82
C ARG A 88 -13.95 -36.63 -16.66
N SER A 89 -13.81 -36.81 -17.97
CA SER A 89 -13.50 -35.72 -18.90
C SER A 89 -14.60 -34.65 -18.89
N PHE A 90 -14.15 -33.38 -18.92
CA PHE A 90 -15.02 -32.21 -18.96
C PHE A 90 -14.65 -31.27 -20.13
N PRO A 91 -14.87 -31.71 -21.38
CA PRO A 91 -14.43 -31.01 -22.58
C PRO A 91 -15.18 -29.69 -22.87
N LYS A 92 -16.30 -29.45 -22.20
CA LYS A 92 -17.08 -28.19 -22.31
C LYS A 92 -16.69 -27.14 -21.28
N ALA A 93 -15.63 -27.39 -20.51
CA ALA A 93 -15.09 -26.39 -19.59
C ALA A 93 -14.62 -25.16 -20.37
N ARG A 94 -14.99 -23.99 -19.91
CA ARG A 94 -14.56 -22.71 -20.46
C ARG A 94 -14.52 -21.67 -19.35
N VAL A 95 -13.75 -20.63 -19.55
CA VAL A 95 -13.71 -19.46 -18.68
C VAL A 95 -14.74 -18.45 -19.21
N GLU A 96 -15.70 -18.08 -18.40
CA GLU A 96 -16.70 -17.04 -18.70
C GLU A 96 -16.83 -16.11 -17.51
N GLN A 97 -16.72 -14.81 -17.73
CA GLN A 97 -16.81 -13.78 -16.67
C GLN A 97 -15.91 -14.12 -15.46
N GLU A 98 -14.64 -14.49 -15.73
CA GLU A 98 -13.65 -14.87 -14.71
C GLU A 98 -13.96 -16.19 -13.96
N HIS A 99 -14.86 -17.03 -14.47
CA HIS A 99 -15.28 -18.25 -13.78
C HIS A 99 -15.24 -19.50 -14.67
N ILE A 100 -15.03 -20.65 -14.03
CA ILE A 100 -15.22 -21.98 -14.59
C ILE A 100 -16.37 -22.65 -13.85
N VAL A 101 -17.50 -22.86 -14.51
CA VAL A 101 -18.66 -23.51 -13.91
C VAL A 101 -18.59 -25.03 -14.09
N ILE A 102 -18.51 -25.77 -13.00
CA ILE A 102 -18.47 -27.23 -12.96
C ILE A 102 -19.86 -27.78 -12.70
N PRO A 103 -20.50 -28.48 -13.68
CA PRO A 103 -21.84 -28.99 -13.51
C PRO A 103 -21.95 -30.01 -12.35
N LYS A 104 -23.00 -29.89 -11.55
CA LYS A 104 -23.35 -30.78 -10.42
C LYS A 104 -23.19 -32.26 -10.76
N ARG A 105 -23.57 -32.71 -11.98
CA ARG A 105 -23.48 -34.12 -12.39
C ARG A 105 -22.06 -34.70 -12.38
N LEU A 106 -21.02 -33.86 -12.36
CA LEU A 106 -19.62 -34.26 -12.28
C LEU A 106 -19.11 -34.31 -10.84
N LEU A 107 -19.83 -33.68 -9.93
CA LEU A 107 -19.50 -33.59 -8.51
C LEU A 107 -20.12 -34.73 -7.72
N ARG A 108 -19.60 -34.98 -6.53
CA ARG A 108 -20.16 -35.89 -5.53
C ARG A 108 -20.11 -35.27 -4.16
N LYS A 109 -21.02 -35.66 -3.27
CA LYS A 109 -20.91 -35.28 -1.86
C LYS A 109 -19.62 -35.83 -1.27
N GLY A 110 -18.94 -35.02 -0.46
CA GLY A 110 -17.63 -35.36 0.11
C GLY A 110 -16.47 -35.00 -0.83
N ALA A 111 -15.45 -35.84 -0.90
CA ALA A 111 -14.21 -35.54 -1.59
C ALA A 111 -14.36 -35.44 -3.10
N ASN A 112 -13.85 -34.37 -3.67
CA ASN A 112 -13.78 -34.10 -5.11
C ASN A 112 -12.36 -33.74 -5.53
N ARG A 113 -12.05 -34.00 -6.82
CA ARG A 113 -10.78 -33.70 -7.48
C ARG A 113 -11.05 -33.07 -8.84
N VAL A 114 -10.55 -31.87 -9.07
CA VAL A 114 -10.61 -31.16 -10.34
C VAL A 114 -9.19 -31.00 -10.87
N GLU A 115 -8.95 -31.35 -12.12
CA GLU A 115 -7.65 -31.23 -12.78
C GLU A 115 -7.80 -30.36 -14.03
N LEU A 116 -6.97 -29.32 -14.08
CA LEU A 116 -7.00 -28.27 -15.09
C LEU A 116 -5.58 -28.01 -15.60
N ALA A 117 -5.41 -27.98 -16.92
CA ALA A 117 -4.24 -27.42 -17.56
C ALA A 117 -4.59 -26.03 -18.09
N PHE A 118 -3.68 -25.08 -17.97
CA PHE A 118 -3.98 -23.67 -18.26
C PHE A 118 -2.74 -22.88 -18.67
N GLU A 119 -2.99 -21.69 -19.21
CA GLU A 119 -2.04 -20.59 -19.30
C GLU A 119 -2.53 -19.44 -18.42
N SER A 120 -1.65 -18.93 -17.57
CA SER A 120 -1.93 -17.79 -16.67
C SER A 120 -2.13 -16.50 -17.46
N SER A 121 -2.93 -15.56 -16.92
CA SER A 121 -2.81 -14.16 -17.33
C SER A 121 -1.59 -13.53 -16.66
N ASP A 122 -1.06 -12.44 -17.21
CA ASP A 122 0.08 -11.74 -16.60
C ASP A 122 -0.33 -10.68 -15.55
N ALA A 123 -1.62 -10.59 -15.23
CA ALA A 123 -2.16 -9.50 -14.42
C ALA A 123 -1.53 -9.39 -13.02
N SER A 124 -1.19 -10.52 -12.39
CA SER A 124 -0.58 -10.56 -11.04
C SER A 124 0.77 -11.27 -11.01
N LEU A 125 1.35 -11.50 -12.19
CA LEU A 125 2.71 -11.92 -12.39
C LEU A 125 3.55 -10.69 -12.75
N ASN A 126 4.22 -10.11 -11.78
CA ASN A 126 5.10 -8.97 -12.01
C ASN A 126 6.40 -9.45 -12.64
N ARG A 127 6.38 -9.60 -13.98
CA ARG A 127 7.48 -10.20 -14.75
C ARG A 127 8.46 -9.15 -15.23
N HIS A 128 9.72 -9.36 -14.91
CA HIS A 128 10.89 -8.68 -15.46
C HIS A 128 11.68 -9.66 -16.35
N ASP A 129 12.75 -9.22 -16.99
CA ASP A 129 13.49 -10.06 -17.93
C ASP A 129 14.18 -11.25 -17.24
N ASP A 130 14.61 -11.10 -15.99
CA ASP A 130 15.38 -12.08 -15.25
C ASP A 130 14.88 -12.37 -13.83
N TYR A 131 13.71 -11.88 -13.48
CA TYR A 131 12.96 -12.25 -12.27
C TYR A 131 11.47 -11.98 -12.43
N LEU A 132 10.70 -12.58 -11.53
CA LEU A 132 9.27 -12.31 -11.35
C LEU A 132 8.87 -12.47 -9.88
N TYR A 133 7.75 -11.89 -9.52
CA TYR A 133 7.07 -12.15 -8.25
C TYR A 133 5.55 -12.09 -8.44
N THR A 134 4.83 -12.83 -7.61
CA THR A 134 3.37 -12.80 -7.57
C THR A 134 2.89 -11.82 -6.53
N LEU A 135 1.75 -11.16 -6.79
CA LEU A 135 1.09 -10.26 -5.85
C LEU A 135 -0.43 -10.45 -6.00
N PHE A 136 -1.03 -11.26 -5.12
CA PHE A 136 -2.42 -11.69 -5.24
C PHE A 136 -3.41 -10.92 -4.40
N VAL A 137 -2.94 -10.02 -3.54
CA VAL A 137 -3.83 -9.15 -2.77
C VAL A 137 -4.56 -8.17 -3.72
N PRO A 138 -5.87 -7.93 -3.58
CA PRO A 138 -6.77 -8.51 -2.56
C PRO A 138 -7.35 -9.89 -2.94
N ALA A 139 -7.60 -10.20 -4.21
CA ALA A 139 -8.18 -11.44 -4.70
C ALA A 139 -7.81 -11.65 -6.19
N ASN A 140 -6.52 -11.80 -6.46
CA ASN A 140 -5.96 -11.88 -7.80
C ASN A 140 -5.24 -13.23 -8.08
N ALA A 141 -5.33 -14.21 -7.17
CA ALA A 141 -4.76 -15.53 -7.41
C ALA A 141 -5.39 -16.20 -8.64
N ARG A 142 -6.68 -15.92 -8.90
CA ARG A 142 -7.40 -16.38 -10.09
C ARG A 142 -6.78 -15.93 -11.42
N SER A 143 -5.89 -14.94 -11.41
CA SER A 143 -5.17 -14.53 -12.61
C SER A 143 -4.04 -15.49 -12.98
N VAL A 144 -3.56 -16.27 -12.02
CA VAL A 144 -2.42 -17.18 -12.19
C VAL A 144 -2.83 -18.64 -12.21
N PHE A 145 -3.79 -19.06 -11.40
CA PHE A 145 -4.27 -20.43 -11.38
C PHE A 145 -5.78 -20.51 -10.99
N PRO A 146 -6.51 -21.54 -11.44
CA PRO A 146 -7.91 -21.74 -11.05
C PRO A 146 -8.02 -22.03 -9.56
N CYS A 147 -8.88 -21.28 -8.84
CA CYS A 147 -9.03 -21.39 -7.39
C CYS A 147 -10.41 -20.93 -6.90
N PHE A 148 -10.63 -21.06 -5.59
CA PHE A 148 -11.69 -20.34 -4.86
C PHE A 148 -11.05 -19.09 -4.27
N ASP A 149 -11.15 -17.97 -4.96
CA ASP A 149 -10.37 -16.77 -4.65
C ASP A 149 -11.07 -15.89 -3.61
N GLN A 150 -11.18 -16.41 -2.39
CA GLN A 150 -11.81 -15.75 -1.23
C GLN A 150 -11.06 -16.06 0.07
N PRO A 151 -11.07 -15.15 1.07
CA PRO A 151 -10.21 -15.27 2.25
C PRO A 151 -10.63 -16.38 3.23
N ASP A 152 -11.91 -16.74 3.27
CA ASP A 152 -12.46 -17.70 4.23
C ASP A 152 -12.47 -19.17 3.74
N LEU A 153 -11.91 -19.43 2.56
CA LEU A 153 -11.58 -20.77 2.07
C LEU A 153 -10.05 -20.99 2.10
N LYS A 154 -9.48 -21.02 3.31
CA LYS A 154 -8.07 -21.36 3.50
C LYS A 154 -7.75 -22.74 2.92
N ALA A 155 -6.57 -22.85 2.31
CA ALA A 155 -6.14 -24.06 1.62
C ALA A 155 -4.69 -24.42 1.94
N LEU A 156 -4.38 -25.71 1.78
CA LEU A 156 -3.00 -26.21 1.74
C LEU A 156 -2.42 -26.08 0.33
N PHE A 157 -1.20 -25.59 0.21
CA PHE A 157 -0.55 -25.37 -1.07
C PHE A 157 0.69 -26.26 -1.25
N SER A 158 0.79 -26.91 -2.40
CA SER A 158 2.00 -27.57 -2.90
C SER A 158 2.36 -26.99 -4.25
N LEU A 159 3.60 -26.53 -4.41
CA LEU A 159 4.08 -25.89 -5.63
C LEU A 159 5.29 -26.60 -6.19
N GLN A 160 5.25 -26.88 -7.49
CA GLN A 160 6.40 -27.33 -8.28
C GLN A 160 6.64 -26.32 -9.40
N LEU A 161 7.82 -25.69 -9.39
CA LEU A 161 8.24 -24.77 -10.44
C LEU A 161 9.25 -25.42 -11.39
N THR A 162 9.05 -25.24 -12.68
CA THR A 162 10.08 -25.43 -13.70
C THR A 162 10.61 -24.06 -14.08
N LEU A 163 11.85 -23.76 -13.76
CA LEU A 163 12.47 -22.45 -13.89
C LEU A 163 13.54 -22.43 -14.98
N PRO A 164 13.85 -21.27 -15.57
CA PRO A 164 15.04 -21.08 -16.39
C PRO A 164 16.34 -21.42 -15.62
N GLU A 165 17.39 -21.77 -16.34
CA GLU A 165 18.69 -22.08 -15.74
C GLU A 165 19.25 -20.89 -14.93
N GLY A 166 19.78 -21.18 -13.74
CA GLY A 166 20.37 -20.18 -12.84
C GLY A 166 19.35 -19.35 -12.05
N TRP A 167 18.05 -19.67 -12.15
CA TRP A 167 17.03 -19.02 -11.32
C TRP A 167 16.87 -19.73 -9.97
N ASP A 168 16.77 -18.94 -8.90
CA ASP A 168 16.38 -19.38 -7.55
C ASP A 168 14.97 -18.88 -7.22
N TYR A 169 14.34 -19.43 -6.18
CA TYR A 169 12.98 -19.02 -5.79
C TYR A 169 12.71 -19.12 -4.29
N VAL A 170 11.69 -18.39 -3.87
CA VAL A 170 11.04 -18.48 -2.55
C VAL A 170 9.53 -18.60 -2.77
N THR A 171 8.86 -19.32 -1.87
CA THR A 171 7.40 -19.50 -1.97
C THR A 171 6.75 -19.65 -0.59
N SER A 172 5.51 -19.21 -0.46
CA SER A 172 4.64 -19.45 0.70
C SER A 172 3.92 -20.80 0.67
N ALA A 173 4.16 -21.64 -0.33
CA ALA A 173 3.57 -22.97 -0.38
C ALA A 173 3.96 -23.78 0.88
N ASP A 174 2.95 -24.20 1.62
CA ASP A 174 3.09 -25.03 2.81
C ASP A 174 1.97 -26.08 2.84
N PRO A 175 2.32 -27.39 2.78
CA PRO A 175 1.32 -28.45 2.81
C PRO A 175 0.79 -28.75 4.23
N LYS A 176 1.22 -28.01 5.25
CA LYS A 176 0.85 -28.26 6.66
C LYS A 176 -0.06 -27.17 7.23
N HIS A 177 0.13 -25.93 6.81
CA HIS A 177 -0.54 -24.78 7.37
C HIS A 177 -1.42 -24.11 6.31
N PRO A 178 -2.75 -24.09 6.50
CA PRO A 178 -3.65 -23.52 5.51
C PRO A 178 -3.60 -22.00 5.52
N ILE A 179 -3.52 -21.41 4.32
CA ILE A 179 -3.57 -19.96 4.09
C ILE A 179 -4.62 -19.63 3.03
N PRO A 180 -5.18 -18.40 3.01
CA PRO A 180 -6.04 -17.95 1.92
C PRO A 180 -5.24 -17.77 0.63
N THR A 181 -5.92 -17.74 -0.50
CA THR A 181 -5.31 -17.61 -1.83
C THR A 181 -4.48 -16.35 -1.99
N TYR A 182 -4.91 -15.21 -1.41
CA TYR A 182 -4.18 -13.95 -1.53
C TYR A 182 -2.82 -13.94 -0.81
N LEU A 183 -2.61 -14.82 0.19
CA LEU A 183 -1.34 -14.99 0.88
C LEU A 183 -0.40 -16.01 0.20
N PHE A 184 -0.93 -16.82 -0.72
CA PHE A 184 -0.07 -17.68 -1.51
C PHE A 184 0.80 -16.83 -2.44
N SER A 185 2.10 -17.14 -2.49
CA SER A 185 3.05 -16.40 -3.30
C SER A 185 4.25 -17.24 -3.72
N PHE A 186 4.91 -16.80 -4.78
CA PHE A 186 6.27 -17.16 -5.10
C PHE A 186 6.98 -15.99 -5.80
N ALA A 187 8.28 -15.90 -5.56
CA ALA A 187 9.18 -15.04 -6.33
C ALA A 187 10.31 -15.92 -6.87
N ALA A 188 10.66 -15.75 -8.13
CA ALA A 188 11.69 -16.54 -8.81
C ALA A 188 12.53 -15.67 -9.75
N GLY A 189 13.82 -15.95 -9.87
CA GLY A 189 14.70 -15.16 -10.72
C GLY A 189 16.17 -15.38 -10.47
N LYS A 190 17.02 -14.57 -11.11
CA LYS A 190 18.45 -14.50 -10.85
C LYS A 190 18.71 -13.75 -9.54
N PHE A 191 18.31 -14.35 -8.44
CA PHE A 191 18.55 -13.83 -7.10
C PHE A 191 19.86 -14.37 -6.52
N GLN A 192 20.51 -13.53 -5.69
CA GLN A 192 21.47 -13.99 -4.72
C GLN A 192 20.74 -14.43 -3.45
N ARG A 193 21.33 -15.35 -2.69
CA ARG A 193 20.77 -15.87 -1.44
C ARG A 193 21.71 -15.63 -0.28
N LYS A 194 21.19 -15.08 0.82
CA LYS A 194 21.86 -15.02 2.11
C LYS A 194 21.05 -15.80 3.14
N THR A 195 21.74 -16.61 3.93
CA THR A 195 21.10 -17.45 4.97
C THR A 195 21.64 -17.07 6.33
N ALA A 196 20.76 -17.01 7.33
CA ALA A 196 21.11 -16.87 8.73
C ALA A 196 20.35 -17.88 9.59
N THR A 197 20.98 -18.33 10.67
CA THR A 197 20.32 -19.16 11.68
C THR A 197 20.39 -18.43 13.01
N ILE A 198 19.22 -18.04 13.56
CA ILE A 198 19.10 -17.33 14.82
C ILE A 198 18.04 -18.05 15.66
N ASP A 199 18.35 -18.33 16.91
CA ASP A 199 17.49 -19.06 17.85
C ASP A 199 16.98 -20.41 17.31
N GLY A 200 17.84 -21.11 16.56
CA GLY A 200 17.53 -22.40 15.94
C GLY A 200 16.63 -22.31 14.69
N ARG A 201 16.22 -21.11 14.27
CA ARG A 201 15.42 -20.86 13.07
C ARG A 201 16.33 -20.44 11.92
N THR A 202 16.33 -21.22 10.85
CA THR A 202 17.01 -20.87 9.60
C THR A 202 16.09 -19.98 8.77
N MET A 203 16.61 -18.83 8.32
CA MET A 203 15.93 -17.84 7.51
C MET A 203 16.75 -17.55 6.26
N ASN A 204 16.10 -17.35 5.12
CA ASN A 204 16.75 -17.00 3.86
C ASN A 204 16.24 -15.63 3.37
N ALA A 205 17.15 -14.86 2.82
CA ALA A 205 16.87 -13.65 2.06
C ALA A 205 17.30 -13.83 0.61
N LEU A 206 16.37 -13.66 -0.32
CA LEU A 206 16.69 -13.54 -1.74
C LEU A 206 16.77 -12.06 -2.11
N TYR A 207 17.76 -11.67 -2.91
CA TYR A 207 17.98 -10.26 -3.23
C TYR A 207 18.74 -10.09 -4.55
N ARG A 208 18.76 -8.86 -5.07
CA ARG A 208 19.47 -8.49 -6.31
C ARG A 208 20.53 -7.40 -6.10
N GLU A 209 20.63 -6.84 -4.89
CA GLU A 209 21.64 -5.83 -4.56
C GLU A 209 23.06 -6.39 -4.73
N THR A 210 23.95 -5.58 -5.30
CA THR A 210 25.36 -5.97 -5.56
C THR A 210 26.36 -5.19 -4.71
N ASP A 211 25.93 -4.12 -4.05
CA ASP A 211 26.77 -3.35 -3.12
C ASP A 211 27.01 -4.15 -1.83
N PRO A 212 28.25 -4.58 -1.52
CA PRO A 212 28.54 -5.38 -0.33
C PRO A 212 28.15 -4.71 0.99
N GLU A 213 28.24 -3.37 1.08
CA GLU A 213 27.89 -2.65 2.31
C GLU A 213 26.39 -2.67 2.55
N LYS A 214 25.57 -2.59 1.50
CA LYS A 214 24.14 -2.77 1.62
C LYS A 214 23.75 -4.22 1.91
N VAL A 215 24.39 -5.19 1.27
CA VAL A 215 24.13 -6.62 1.53
C VAL A 215 24.43 -7.01 2.99
N LYS A 216 25.42 -6.39 3.65
CA LYS A 216 25.68 -6.57 5.09
C LYS A 216 24.48 -6.19 5.96
N GLN A 217 23.64 -5.25 5.53
CA GLN A 217 22.46 -4.84 6.29
C GLN A 217 21.44 -5.94 6.47
N LEU A 218 21.45 -6.98 5.62
CA LEU A 218 20.60 -8.16 5.78
C LEU A 218 20.82 -8.89 7.10
N ASP A 219 22.05 -8.84 7.68
CA ASP A 219 22.33 -9.44 8.99
C ASP A 219 21.51 -8.77 10.08
N LYS A 220 21.37 -7.43 10.01
CA LYS A 220 20.51 -6.67 10.92
C LYS A 220 19.03 -6.99 10.67
N CYS A 221 18.60 -7.11 9.43
CA CYS A 221 17.22 -7.48 9.10
C CYS A 221 16.85 -8.86 9.65
N PHE A 222 17.73 -9.86 9.55
CA PHE A 222 17.51 -11.16 10.18
C PHE A 222 17.42 -11.08 11.70
N ALA A 223 18.28 -10.27 12.34
CA ALA A 223 18.24 -10.07 13.78
C ALA A 223 16.94 -9.36 14.23
N GLU A 224 16.50 -8.34 13.49
CA GLU A 224 15.26 -7.61 13.72
C GLU A 224 14.03 -8.54 13.57
N ALA A 225 14.00 -9.39 12.54
CA ALA A 225 12.95 -10.39 12.35
C ALA A 225 12.91 -11.43 13.48
N ALA A 226 14.06 -11.99 13.85
CA ALA A 226 14.15 -12.97 14.95
C ALA A 226 13.72 -12.36 16.28
N TRP A 227 14.10 -11.12 16.55
CA TRP A 227 13.68 -10.40 17.75
C TRP A 227 12.16 -10.17 17.77
N SER A 228 11.59 -9.74 16.65
CA SER A 228 10.15 -9.52 16.51
C SER A 228 9.35 -10.81 16.71
N ILE A 229 9.83 -11.92 16.16
CA ILE A 229 9.21 -13.24 16.36
C ILE A 229 9.18 -13.58 17.86
N ARG A 230 10.30 -13.49 18.58
CA ARG A 230 10.35 -13.79 20.03
C ARG A 230 9.43 -12.90 20.84
N TRP A 231 9.40 -11.61 20.51
CA TRP A 231 8.51 -10.66 21.18
C TRP A 231 7.03 -11.06 20.98
N LEU A 232 6.63 -11.39 19.76
CA LEU A 232 5.26 -11.80 19.44
C LEU A 232 4.90 -13.15 20.06
N GLU A 233 5.80 -14.13 20.07
CA GLU A 233 5.60 -15.41 20.77
C GLU A 233 5.32 -15.17 22.25
N ASN A 234 6.06 -14.28 22.91
CA ASN A 234 5.82 -13.90 24.31
C ASN A 234 4.52 -13.12 24.50
N TYR A 235 4.24 -12.15 23.63
CA TYR A 235 3.03 -11.33 23.75
C TYR A 235 1.76 -12.13 23.53
N THR A 236 1.73 -12.97 22.51
CA THR A 236 0.55 -13.76 22.11
C THR A 236 0.41 -15.08 22.88
N GLY A 237 1.52 -15.62 23.41
CA GLY A 237 1.57 -16.97 24.00
C GLY A 237 1.49 -18.09 22.96
N ILE A 238 1.63 -17.79 21.67
CA ILE A 238 1.55 -18.73 20.55
C ILE A 238 2.89 -18.72 19.82
N ALA A 239 3.52 -19.90 19.65
CA ALA A 239 4.73 -20.05 18.87
C ALA A 239 4.52 -19.61 17.42
N TYR A 240 5.61 -19.25 16.73
CA TYR A 240 5.57 -18.87 15.31
C TYR A 240 4.77 -19.91 14.49
N PRO A 241 3.69 -19.51 13.80
CA PRO A 241 2.67 -20.46 13.33
C PRO A 241 2.97 -21.14 12.00
N PHE A 242 4.10 -20.83 11.32
CA PHE A 242 4.41 -21.37 9.99
C PHE A 242 5.73 -22.13 9.95
N SER A 243 5.96 -22.91 8.88
CA SER A 243 7.12 -23.81 8.77
C SER A 243 8.44 -23.07 8.57
N LYS A 244 8.44 -21.86 8.01
CA LYS A 244 9.65 -21.10 7.65
C LYS A 244 9.39 -19.58 7.68
N TYR A 245 10.47 -18.83 7.83
CA TYR A 245 10.49 -17.35 7.71
C TYR A 245 11.55 -16.98 6.68
N ASP A 246 11.18 -16.96 5.42
CA ASP A 246 12.02 -16.50 4.32
C ASP A 246 11.45 -15.21 3.73
N PHE A 247 12.30 -14.40 3.10
CA PHE A 247 11.87 -13.17 2.45
C PHE A 247 12.65 -12.90 1.16
N VAL A 248 12.09 -12.05 0.32
CA VAL A 248 12.74 -11.55 -0.88
C VAL A 248 12.73 -10.03 -0.91
N VAL A 249 13.85 -9.42 -1.30
CA VAL A 249 14.01 -7.97 -1.41
C VAL A 249 13.97 -7.59 -2.89
N LEU A 250 12.92 -6.88 -3.27
CA LEU A 250 12.56 -6.60 -4.66
C LEU A 250 12.83 -5.14 -5.04
N PRO A 251 13.55 -4.87 -6.14
CA PRO A 251 13.65 -3.53 -6.69
C PRO A 251 12.31 -3.11 -7.33
N GLY A 252 11.94 -1.84 -7.19
CA GLY A 252 10.70 -1.30 -7.79
C GLY A 252 9.41 -1.93 -7.28
N TYR A 253 9.45 -2.56 -6.09
CA TYR A 253 8.28 -3.17 -5.48
C TYR A 253 7.21 -2.11 -5.15
N GLN A 254 5.92 -2.45 -5.39
CA GLN A 254 4.81 -1.49 -5.26
C GLN A 254 4.49 -1.14 -3.81
N PHE A 255 4.76 -2.07 -2.86
CA PHE A 255 4.48 -1.90 -1.44
C PHE A 255 5.75 -1.71 -0.63
N GLY A 256 5.63 -1.36 0.65
CA GLY A 256 6.72 -1.43 1.62
C GLY A 256 7.10 -2.89 1.88
N GLY A 257 6.10 -3.69 2.23
CA GLY A 257 6.17 -5.12 2.46
C GLY A 257 4.88 -5.83 2.05
N MET A 258 4.90 -7.16 2.12
CA MET A 258 3.73 -8.02 1.97
C MET A 258 3.96 -9.33 2.73
N GLU A 259 3.02 -9.70 3.56
CA GLU A 259 3.08 -10.68 4.63
C GLU A 259 3.02 -12.15 4.19
N HIS A 260 3.37 -12.52 2.98
CA HIS A 260 3.31 -13.91 2.52
C HIS A 260 4.07 -14.87 3.44
N PRO A 261 3.45 -15.84 4.13
CA PRO A 261 4.13 -16.72 5.10
C PRO A 261 5.27 -17.50 4.45
N GLY A 262 6.50 -17.32 4.96
CA GLY A 262 7.70 -17.97 4.42
C GLY A 262 8.15 -17.47 3.04
N ALA A 263 7.61 -16.35 2.56
CA ALA A 263 7.99 -15.69 1.31
C ALA A 263 7.68 -14.19 1.38
N ILE A 264 7.93 -13.56 2.52
CA ILE A 264 7.67 -12.13 2.73
C ILE A 264 8.37 -11.33 1.64
N GLN A 265 7.67 -10.37 1.05
CA GLN A 265 8.24 -9.48 0.02
C GLN A 265 8.51 -8.12 0.62
N PHE A 266 9.70 -7.57 0.38
CA PHE A 266 10.11 -6.25 0.87
C PHE A 266 10.60 -5.36 -0.28
N ASN A 267 10.35 -4.06 -0.15
CA ASN A 267 10.91 -3.06 -1.05
C ASN A 267 12.40 -2.84 -0.76
N ALA A 268 13.24 -2.98 -1.79
CA ALA A 268 14.69 -2.80 -1.66
C ALA A 268 15.09 -1.42 -1.10
N ARG A 269 14.32 -0.37 -1.37
CA ARG A 269 14.60 1.00 -0.88
C ARG A 269 14.44 1.13 0.63
N THR A 270 13.56 0.34 1.24
CA THR A 270 13.32 0.35 2.69
C THR A 270 14.31 -0.54 3.42
N ILE A 271 14.70 -1.65 2.81
CA ILE A 271 15.62 -2.63 3.43
C ILE A 271 17.08 -2.17 3.32
N PHE A 272 17.50 -1.73 2.14
CA PHE A 272 18.87 -1.27 1.89
C PHE A 272 18.97 0.24 2.09
N LEU A 273 19.22 0.66 3.33
CA LEU A 273 19.37 2.06 3.69
C LEU A 273 20.66 2.67 3.08
N GLY A 274 20.72 4.00 3.04
CA GLY A 274 21.91 4.71 2.59
C GLY A 274 23.14 4.43 3.47
N ALA A 275 24.33 4.88 3.04
CA ALA A 275 25.59 4.67 3.75
C ALA A 275 25.59 5.23 5.18
N GLN A 276 24.76 6.21 5.44
CA GLN A 276 24.62 6.82 6.76
C GLN A 276 23.11 7.05 7.03
N PRO A 277 22.37 6.03 7.46
CA PRO A 277 20.95 6.16 7.75
C PRO A 277 20.73 7.10 8.96
N THR A 278 19.61 7.79 8.95
CA THR A 278 19.14 8.49 10.15
C THR A 278 18.53 7.48 11.12
N GLU A 279 18.37 7.87 12.37
CA GLU A 279 17.65 7.05 13.36
C GLU A 279 16.19 6.76 12.90
N ASP A 280 15.54 7.74 12.28
CA ASP A 280 14.20 7.58 11.71
C ASP A 280 14.18 6.57 10.54
N ASP A 281 15.22 6.51 9.70
CA ASP A 281 15.35 5.49 8.66
C ASP A 281 15.48 4.07 9.26
N GLU A 282 16.27 3.91 10.32
CA GLU A 282 16.44 2.63 11.01
C GLU A 282 15.17 2.20 11.74
N LEU A 283 14.50 3.13 12.42
CA LEU A 283 13.23 2.90 13.10
C LEU A 283 12.14 2.46 12.11
N ARG A 284 12.02 3.14 10.97
CA ARG A 284 11.06 2.78 9.93
C ARG A 284 11.33 1.40 9.33
N ARG A 285 12.60 1.03 9.10
CA ARG A 285 12.92 -0.31 8.63
C ARG A 285 12.53 -1.37 9.66
N PHE A 286 12.86 -1.15 10.93
CA PHE A 286 12.47 -2.04 12.01
C PHE A 286 10.95 -2.16 12.11
N GLN A 287 10.22 -1.03 12.06
CA GLN A 287 8.75 -1.03 12.10
C GLN A 287 8.15 -1.79 10.92
N LEU A 288 8.71 -1.68 9.71
CA LEU A 288 8.26 -2.46 8.56
C LEU A 288 8.49 -3.97 8.78
N ILE A 289 9.69 -4.38 9.19
CA ILE A 289 9.99 -5.80 9.44
C ILE A 289 9.09 -6.36 10.54
N SER A 290 8.86 -5.59 11.61
CA SER A 290 7.98 -5.95 12.71
C SER A 290 6.52 -6.04 12.30
N HIS A 291 6.07 -5.14 11.42
CA HIS A 291 4.72 -5.14 10.84
C HIS A 291 4.46 -6.43 10.04
N GLU A 292 5.32 -6.75 9.09
CA GLU A 292 5.20 -7.97 8.29
C GLU A 292 5.32 -9.25 9.17
N THR A 293 6.12 -9.18 10.23
CA THR A 293 6.24 -10.28 11.19
C THR A 293 4.97 -10.45 12.03
N ALA A 294 4.33 -9.35 12.43
CA ALA A 294 3.10 -9.39 13.24
C ALA A 294 1.91 -9.99 12.45
N HIS A 295 1.88 -9.80 11.15
CA HIS A 295 0.89 -10.42 10.28
C HIS A 295 0.86 -11.94 10.39
N MET A 296 1.97 -12.61 10.72
CA MET A 296 1.99 -14.07 10.89
C MET A 296 0.95 -14.56 11.89
N TRP A 297 0.63 -13.76 12.93
CA TRP A 297 -0.45 -14.01 13.88
C TRP A 297 -1.74 -13.30 13.47
N PHE A 298 -1.64 -12.02 13.09
CA PHE A 298 -2.77 -11.12 12.80
C PHE A 298 -2.94 -10.91 11.29
N GLY A 299 -3.68 -11.78 10.66
CA GLY A 299 -3.89 -11.81 9.20
C GLY A 299 -3.68 -13.19 8.60
N ASP A 300 -2.62 -13.90 9.03
CA ASP A 300 -2.23 -15.18 8.47
C ASP A 300 -2.71 -16.36 9.33
N LEU A 301 -2.37 -16.42 10.62
CA LEU A 301 -2.91 -17.43 11.54
C LEU A 301 -4.43 -17.25 11.67
N VAL A 302 -4.87 -16.04 11.98
CA VAL A 302 -6.29 -15.67 12.01
C VAL A 302 -6.53 -14.64 10.92
N THR A 303 -7.31 -15.00 9.90
CA THR A 303 -7.62 -14.16 8.75
C THR A 303 -9.04 -13.61 8.86
N MET A 304 -9.31 -12.41 8.35
CA MET A 304 -10.67 -11.89 8.22
C MET A 304 -11.56 -12.87 7.43
N ARG A 305 -12.84 -12.90 7.73
CA ARG A 305 -13.81 -13.73 7.01
C ARG A 305 -14.14 -13.15 5.63
N TRP A 306 -14.21 -11.83 5.55
CA TRP A 306 -14.43 -11.06 4.34
C TRP A 306 -13.61 -9.78 4.35
N PHE A 307 -13.36 -9.18 3.19
CA PHE A 307 -12.47 -8.01 3.08
C PHE A 307 -13.05 -6.70 3.65
N ASP A 308 -14.32 -6.63 4.04
CA ASP A 308 -14.85 -5.51 4.85
C ASP A 308 -14.11 -5.36 6.19
N ASP A 309 -13.52 -6.45 6.70
CA ASP A 309 -12.68 -6.50 7.89
C ASP A 309 -11.16 -6.55 7.59
N VAL A 310 -10.72 -6.31 6.36
CA VAL A 310 -9.28 -6.35 6.01
C VAL A 310 -8.42 -5.39 6.84
N TRP A 311 -9.01 -4.30 7.28
CA TRP A 311 -8.35 -3.31 8.13
C TRP A 311 -7.87 -3.89 9.47
N THR A 312 -8.49 -4.96 9.96
CA THR A 312 -8.12 -5.59 11.25
C THR A 312 -6.71 -6.12 11.23
N LYS A 313 -6.27 -6.77 10.15
CA LYS A 313 -4.90 -7.26 10.04
C LYS A 313 -3.90 -6.10 10.02
N GLU A 314 -4.20 -5.02 9.31
CA GLU A 314 -3.33 -3.86 9.20
C GLU A 314 -3.20 -3.08 10.50
N VAL A 315 -4.32 -2.90 11.23
CA VAL A 315 -4.29 -2.20 12.51
C VAL A 315 -3.49 -2.97 13.54
N PHE A 316 -3.64 -4.30 13.60
CA PHE A 316 -2.86 -5.10 14.54
C PHE A 316 -1.38 -5.13 14.18
N ALA A 317 -1.03 -5.26 12.90
CA ALA A 317 0.35 -5.24 12.47
C ALA A 317 1.04 -3.91 12.82
N ASN A 318 0.41 -2.78 12.55
CA ASN A 318 0.91 -1.45 12.93
C ASN A 318 0.98 -1.27 14.46
N PHE A 319 -0.05 -1.71 15.17
CA PHE A 319 -0.10 -1.59 16.62
C PHE A 319 0.99 -2.41 17.32
N MET A 320 1.21 -3.66 16.88
CA MET A 320 2.28 -4.52 17.40
C MET A 320 3.66 -3.98 17.00
N ALA A 321 3.85 -3.50 15.77
CA ALA A 321 5.09 -2.87 15.34
C ALA A 321 5.45 -1.65 16.20
N SER A 322 4.47 -0.82 16.56
CA SER A 322 4.68 0.33 17.44
C SER A 322 5.11 -0.11 18.86
N LYS A 323 4.49 -1.16 19.42
CA LYS A 323 4.89 -1.72 20.72
C LYS A 323 6.29 -2.34 20.69
N MET A 324 6.59 -3.09 19.64
CA MET A 324 7.91 -3.68 19.41
C MET A 324 8.99 -2.61 19.27
N ALA A 325 8.70 -1.52 18.55
CA ALA A 325 9.60 -0.40 18.42
C ALA A 325 9.87 0.29 19.76
N ALA A 326 8.87 0.41 20.64
CA ALA A 326 9.05 0.97 21.97
C ALA A 326 10.05 0.18 22.82
N ASP A 327 10.01 -1.14 22.73
CA ASP A 327 10.93 -2.01 23.47
C ASP A 327 12.33 -2.06 22.83
N GLN A 328 12.44 -1.99 21.52
CA GLN A 328 13.71 -2.08 20.78
C GLN A 328 14.49 -0.75 20.75
N PHE A 329 13.79 0.38 20.79
CA PHE A 329 14.35 1.74 20.74
C PHE A 329 13.91 2.56 21.97
N PRO A 330 14.26 2.15 23.21
CA PRO A 330 13.73 2.77 24.44
C PRO A 330 14.15 4.23 24.63
N HIS A 331 15.13 4.72 23.88
CA HIS A 331 15.58 6.11 23.91
C HIS A 331 14.77 7.05 23.02
N VAL A 332 13.92 6.49 22.13
CA VAL A 332 13.03 7.28 21.27
C VAL A 332 11.75 7.63 22.05
N ASN A 333 11.26 8.84 21.87
CA ASN A 333 9.94 9.22 22.40
C ASN A 333 8.84 8.58 21.55
N HIS A 334 8.33 7.43 21.98
CA HIS A 334 7.36 6.64 21.24
C HIS A 334 5.96 7.27 21.19
N GLU A 335 5.58 8.10 22.18
CA GLU A 335 4.34 8.89 22.08
C GLU A 335 4.45 9.88 20.92
N LEU A 336 5.58 10.59 20.86
CA LEU A 336 5.85 11.51 19.75
C LEU A 336 5.93 10.80 18.41
N ASN A 337 6.62 9.64 18.34
CA ASN A 337 6.74 8.87 17.10
C ASN A 337 5.37 8.41 16.60
N PHE A 338 4.55 7.85 17.48
CA PHE A 338 3.20 7.43 17.14
C PHE A 338 2.32 8.60 16.65
N LEU A 339 2.39 9.73 17.37
CA LEU A 339 1.69 10.95 16.98
C LEU A 339 2.11 11.44 15.58
N LYS A 340 3.43 11.46 15.32
CA LYS A 340 4.01 11.85 14.03
C LYS A 340 3.59 10.94 12.89
N ASP A 341 3.61 9.63 13.11
CA ASP A 341 3.39 8.66 12.06
C ASP A 341 1.90 8.48 11.69
N HIS A 342 1.00 8.67 12.64
CA HIS A 342 -0.41 8.35 12.41
C HIS A 342 -1.33 9.57 12.30
N TYR A 343 -1.19 10.59 13.16
CA TYR A 343 -2.19 11.66 13.24
C TYR A 343 -2.27 12.53 11.97
N PRO A 344 -1.17 13.02 11.36
CA PRO A 344 -1.25 13.83 10.16
C PRO A 344 -1.88 13.11 8.98
N LEU A 345 -1.58 11.82 8.82
CA LEU A 345 -2.09 10.99 7.71
C LEU A 345 -3.56 10.61 7.92
N ALA A 346 -3.97 10.27 9.15
CA ALA A 346 -5.37 10.07 9.47
C ALA A 346 -6.20 11.33 9.19
N LEU A 347 -5.74 12.49 9.68
CA LEU A 347 -6.38 13.78 9.46
C LEU A 347 -6.42 14.16 7.98
N SER A 348 -5.41 13.79 7.18
CA SER A 348 -5.37 14.11 5.75
C SER A 348 -6.60 13.59 4.99
N ILE A 349 -7.19 12.52 5.46
CA ILE A 349 -8.40 11.92 4.89
C ILE A 349 -9.65 12.31 5.68
N ASP A 350 -9.58 12.21 7.00
CA ASP A 350 -10.77 12.35 7.87
C ASP A 350 -11.40 13.76 7.85
N ARG A 351 -10.59 14.78 7.47
CA ARG A 351 -11.07 16.16 7.26
C ARG A 351 -11.76 16.38 5.91
N THR A 352 -11.66 15.43 4.97
CA THR A 352 -12.14 15.62 3.60
C THR A 352 -13.58 15.12 3.42
N GLU A 353 -14.27 15.60 2.38
CA GLU A 353 -15.55 15.02 1.97
C GLU A 353 -15.44 13.57 1.46
N GLY A 354 -14.24 13.11 1.20
CA GLY A 354 -13.94 11.72 0.81
C GLY A 354 -13.68 10.79 2.00
N THR A 355 -13.91 11.24 3.25
CA THR A 355 -13.76 10.36 4.42
C THR A 355 -14.79 9.23 4.43
N HIS A 356 -14.47 8.15 5.14
CA HIS A 356 -15.31 6.96 5.25
C HIS A 356 -15.08 6.26 6.60
N PRO A 357 -15.98 5.33 7.02
CA PRO A 357 -15.75 4.49 8.19
C PRO A 357 -14.46 3.67 8.07
N ILE A 358 -13.89 3.23 9.19
CA ILE A 358 -12.79 2.25 9.18
C ILE A 358 -13.28 0.95 8.55
N GLN A 359 -14.40 0.40 9.02
CA GLN A 359 -15.07 -0.75 8.42
C GLN A 359 -15.96 -0.31 7.27
N GLN A 360 -15.72 -0.80 6.08
CA GLN A 360 -16.46 -0.46 4.87
C GLN A 360 -17.13 -1.72 4.30
N GLN A 361 -18.36 -1.59 3.83
CA GLN A 361 -19.06 -2.70 3.16
C GLN A 361 -18.42 -3.02 1.83
N LEU A 362 -18.38 -4.32 1.50
CA LEU A 362 -17.83 -4.83 0.26
C LEU A 362 -18.75 -5.90 -0.34
N ASP A 363 -19.34 -5.61 -1.49
CA ASP A 363 -20.25 -6.53 -2.18
C ASP A 363 -19.54 -7.50 -3.13
N ASN A 364 -18.35 -7.14 -3.62
CA ASN A 364 -17.56 -7.94 -4.56
C ASN A 364 -16.05 -7.69 -4.37
N LEU A 365 -15.26 -8.77 -4.31
CA LEU A 365 -13.81 -8.70 -4.12
C LEU A 365 -13.06 -7.94 -5.22
N LYS A 366 -13.61 -7.78 -6.41
CA LYS A 366 -13.01 -6.94 -7.46
C LYS A 366 -12.80 -5.48 -7.01
N ASN A 367 -13.55 -5.03 -6.01
CA ASN A 367 -13.48 -3.68 -5.44
C ASN A 367 -12.67 -3.62 -4.13
N ALA A 368 -12.16 -4.73 -3.62
CA ALA A 368 -11.50 -4.79 -2.30
C ALA A 368 -10.25 -3.90 -2.22
N GLY A 369 -9.55 -3.68 -3.33
CA GLY A 369 -8.41 -2.74 -3.39
C GLY A 369 -8.76 -1.30 -3.03
N LEU A 370 -10.03 -0.89 -3.17
CA LEU A 370 -10.49 0.45 -2.84
C LEU A 370 -10.61 0.72 -1.33
N LEU A 371 -10.65 -0.34 -0.52
CA LEU A 371 -10.75 -0.23 0.93
C LEU A 371 -9.46 0.30 1.57
N TYR A 372 -8.31 0.05 0.92
CA TYR A 372 -7.00 0.42 1.45
C TYR A 372 -6.73 1.93 1.37
N GLY A 373 -6.10 2.47 2.43
CA GLY A 373 -5.73 3.89 2.51
C GLY A 373 -5.44 4.32 3.95
N HIS A 374 -5.19 5.62 4.15
CA HIS A 374 -4.76 6.17 5.44
C HIS A 374 -5.75 5.96 6.58
N ILE A 375 -7.04 5.73 6.30
CA ILE A 375 -8.01 5.40 7.36
C ILE A 375 -7.65 4.07 8.03
N ILE A 376 -7.37 3.02 7.27
CA ILE A 376 -7.04 1.71 7.86
C ILE A 376 -5.61 1.62 8.37
N TYR A 377 -4.65 2.38 7.77
CA TYR A 377 -3.24 2.33 8.19
C TYR A 377 -2.88 3.33 9.28
N HIS A 378 -3.68 4.41 9.48
CA HIS A 378 -3.33 5.48 10.41
C HIS A 378 -4.45 5.84 11.39
N LYS A 379 -5.71 6.01 10.95
CA LYS A 379 -6.82 6.24 11.88
C LYS A 379 -7.11 4.99 12.73
N ALA A 380 -7.07 3.81 12.14
CA ALA A 380 -7.33 2.57 12.88
C ALA A 380 -6.29 2.30 14.00
N PRO A 381 -4.96 2.50 13.83
CA PRO A 381 -4.02 2.47 14.93
C PRO A 381 -4.31 3.47 16.05
N ILE A 382 -4.73 4.71 15.72
CA ILE A 382 -5.15 5.69 16.74
C ILE A 382 -6.37 5.18 17.52
N MET A 383 -7.34 4.62 16.82
CA MET A 383 -8.50 3.97 17.43
C MET A 383 -8.06 2.82 18.36
N MET A 384 -7.13 1.98 17.90
CA MET A 384 -6.65 0.83 18.69
C MET A 384 -5.91 1.27 19.97
N GLN A 385 -5.08 2.32 19.88
CA GLN A 385 -4.44 2.91 21.06
C GLN A 385 -5.49 3.41 22.05
N LYS A 386 -6.50 4.14 21.59
CA LYS A 386 -7.58 4.62 22.45
C LYS A 386 -8.44 3.51 23.03
N LEU A 387 -8.62 2.40 22.33
CA LEU A 387 -9.27 1.20 22.84
C LEU A 387 -8.45 0.56 23.95
N GLU A 388 -7.12 0.44 23.77
CA GLU A 388 -6.22 -0.05 24.83
C GLU A 388 -6.25 0.86 26.07
N GLU A 389 -6.17 2.17 25.90
CA GLU A 389 -6.27 3.15 26.99
C GLU A 389 -7.58 2.98 27.77
N ARG A 390 -8.67 2.69 27.08
CA ARG A 390 -10.01 2.54 27.65
C ARG A 390 -10.21 1.26 28.44
N MET A 391 -9.66 0.14 27.96
CA MET A 391 -9.86 -1.18 28.59
C MET A 391 -8.67 -1.66 29.43
N GLY A 392 -7.50 -1.05 29.26
CA GLY A 392 -6.24 -1.44 29.88
C GLY A 392 -5.46 -2.49 29.06
N ALA A 393 -4.13 -2.33 29.03
CA ALA A 393 -3.23 -3.13 28.21
C ALA A 393 -3.31 -4.64 28.49
N GLU A 394 -3.42 -5.04 29.78
CA GLU A 394 -3.52 -6.44 30.16
C GLU A 394 -4.83 -7.09 29.69
N ALA A 395 -5.96 -6.36 29.77
CA ALA A 395 -7.25 -6.86 29.32
C ALA A 395 -7.26 -7.03 27.80
N LEU A 396 -6.70 -6.04 27.06
CA LEU A 396 -6.54 -6.16 25.61
C LEU A 396 -5.67 -7.38 25.25
N GLN A 397 -4.53 -7.56 25.91
CA GLN A 397 -3.65 -8.71 25.65
C GLN A 397 -4.35 -10.05 25.89
N ARG A 398 -5.10 -10.21 27.01
CA ARG A 398 -5.87 -11.44 27.26
C ARG A 398 -6.91 -11.69 26.18
N GLY A 399 -7.67 -10.67 25.79
CA GLY A 399 -8.65 -10.78 24.71
C GLY A 399 -8.03 -11.16 23.37
N LEU A 400 -6.88 -10.58 23.02
CA LEU A 400 -6.15 -10.94 21.80
C LEU A 400 -5.62 -12.38 21.83
N ARG A 401 -5.14 -12.87 22.99
CA ARG A 401 -4.74 -14.27 23.16
C ARG A 401 -5.92 -15.23 22.98
N GLU A 402 -7.08 -14.90 23.55
CA GLU A 402 -8.31 -15.68 23.33
C GLU A 402 -8.70 -15.69 21.85
N TYR A 403 -8.72 -14.52 21.20
CA TYR A 403 -9.04 -14.38 19.79
C TYR A 403 -8.12 -15.24 18.90
N LEU A 404 -6.81 -15.12 19.05
CA LEU A 404 -5.84 -15.87 18.26
C LEU A 404 -5.92 -17.38 18.51
N SER A 405 -6.12 -17.79 19.77
CA SER A 405 -6.24 -19.20 20.12
C SER A 405 -7.55 -19.82 19.58
N ARG A 406 -8.66 -19.09 19.71
CA ARG A 406 -9.99 -19.56 19.33
C ARG A 406 -10.15 -19.73 17.83
N PHE A 407 -9.56 -18.83 17.05
CA PHE A 407 -9.68 -18.79 15.58
C PHE A 407 -8.41 -19.25 14.85
N SER A 408 -7.48 -19.89 15.56
CA SER A 408 -6.20 -20.37 15.02
C SER A 408 -6.38 -21.15 13.71
N TYR A 409 -5.63 -20.78 12.67
CA TYR A 409 -5.74 -21.26 11.29
C TYR A 409 -7.13 -21.12 10.64
N GLY A 410 -8.00 -20.36 11.25
CA GLY A 410 -9.36 -20.08 10.80
C GLY A 410 -9.57 -18.63 10.40
N ASN A 411 -10.85 -18.24 10.40
CA ASN A 411 -11.30 -16.90 10.04
C ASN A 411 -12.18 -16.32 11.15
N ALA A 412 -12.07 -15.01 11.36
CA ALA A 412 -12.88 -14.26 12.32
C ALA A 412 -13.36 -12.94 11.71
N THR A 413 -14.37 -12.34 12.32
CA THR A 413 -14.84 -10.99 12.03
C THR A 413 -14.36 -10.02 13.12
N TRP A 414 -14.45 -8.73 12.82
CA TRP A 414 -14.26 -7.70 13.83
C TRP A 414 -15.25 -7.84 15.00
N ASP A 415 -16.51 -8.16 14.68
CA ASP A 415 -17.54 -8.34 15.71
C ASP A 415 -17.22 -9.54 16.65
N ASP A 416 -16.63 -10.64 16.14
CA ASP A 416 -16.13 -11.75 16.98
C ASP A 416 -15.09 -11.26 18.02
N LEU A 417 -14.20 -10.36 17.62
CA LEU A 417 -13.21 -9.77 18.52
C LEU A 417 -13.87 -8.81 19.53
N ILE A 418 -14.76 -7.94 19.09
CA ILE A 418 -15.50 -7.00 19.97
C ILE A 418 -16.28 -7.76 21.05
N ASP A 419 -16.87 -8.90 20.70
CA ASP A 419 -17.54 -9.77 21.66
C ASP A 419 -16.60 -10.33 22.74
N ILE A 420 -15.37 -10.70 22.36
CA ILE A 420 -14.32 -11.15 23.30
C ILE A 420 -13.89 -9.99 24.20
N LEU A 421 -13.53 -8.85 23.61
CA LEU A 421 -13.03 -7.68 24.35
C LEU A 421 -14.08 -7.10 25.30
N SER A 422 -15.36 -7.14 24.92
CA SER A 422 -16.47 -6.70 25.76
C SER A 422 -16.65 -7.57 27.02
N LYS A 423 -16.29 -8.85 26.95
CA LYS A 423 -16.27 -9.75 28.12
C LYS A 423 -15.07 -9.51 29.02
N GLU A 424 -13.89 -9.22 28.41
CA GLU A 424 -12.67 -8.93 29.17
C GLU A 424 -12.74 -7.59 29.91
N ALA A 425 -13.45 -6.59 29.37
CA ALA A 425 -13.58 -5.27 29.96
C ALA A 425 -15.04 -4.74 29.91
N PRO A 426 -15.97 -5.33 30.67
CA PRO A 426 -17.41 -4.99 30.59
C PRO A 426 -17.73 -3.51 30.88
N GLN A 427 -16.89 -2.83 31.68
CA GLN A 427 -17.09 -1.45 32.11
C GLN A 427 -16.54 -0.43 31.06
N ALA A 428 -15.83 -0.90 30.04
CA ALA A 428 -15.15 -0.02 29.08
C ALA A 428 -16.10 0.58 28.03
N GLY A 429 -17.35 0.14 27.91
CA GLY A 429 -18.32 0.67 26.93
C GLY A 429 -17.85 0.47 25.49
N ILE A 430 -17.30 -0.71 25.19
CA ILE A 430 -16.61 -1.03 23.92
C ILE A 430 -17.57 -0.93 22.73
N ALA A 431 -18.85 -1.32 22.87
CA ALA A 431 -19.82 -1.27 21.79
C ALA A 431 -20.14 0.19 21.32
N ASP A 432 -20.17 1.16 22.25
CA ASP A 432 -20.35 2.56 21.90
C ASP A 432 -19.10 3.15 21.25
N PHE A 433 -17.94 2.76 21.75
CA PHE A 433 -16.65 3.13 21.17
C PHE A 433 -16.50 2.60 19.73
N ASP A 434 -16.82 1.34 19.51
CA ASP A 434 -16.81 0.71 18.18
C ASP A 434 -17.69 1.48 17.19
N ARG A 435 -18.92 1.80 17.59
CA ARG A 435 -19.85 2.56 16.74
C ARG A 435 -19.29 3.90 16.31
N GLN A 436 -18.64 4.65 17.24
CA GLN A 436 -18.09 5.97 16.96
C GLN A 436 -16.82 5.94 16.11
N TRP A 437 -15.91 5.05 16.42
CA TRP A 437 -14.59 5.05 15.79
C TRP A 437 -14.50 4.18 14.53
N VAL A 438 -15.20 3.05 14.52
CA VAL A 438 -15.07 2.04 13.47
C VAL A 438 -16.17 2.12 12.44
N LYS A 439 -17.44 2.28 12.89
CA LYS A 439 -18.62 2.17 12.02
C LYS A 439 -19.15 3.50 11.50
N GLN A 440 -18.61 4.64 11.96
CA GLN A 440 -18.96 5.98 11.48
C GLN A 440 -17.82 6.64 10.71
N ALA A 441 -18.19 7.41 9.66
CA ALA A 441 -17.25 8.21 8.88
C ALA A 441 -16.92 9.51 9.62
N GLY A 442 -15.66 9.92 9.53
CA GLY A 442 -15.17 11.14 10.15
C GLY A 442 -15.12 11.05 11.68
N ILE A 443 -14.36 11.95 12.28
CA ILE A 443 -14.37 12.19 13.72
C ILE A 443 -14.03 13.66 13.95
N ALA A 444 -14.55 14.23 15.03
CA ALA A 444 -14.31 15.65 15.32
C ALA A 444 -12.82 15.91 15.59
N LEU A 445 -12.33 17.11 15.18
CA LEU A 445 -10.91 17.49 15.33
C LEU A 445 -10.41 17.44 16.78
N ASP A 446 -11.30 17.73 17.75
CA ASP A 446 -10.97 17.66 19.18
C ASP A 446 -10.64 16.24 19.65
N ALA A 447 -11.20 15.19 19.03
CA ALA A 447 -10.82 13.81 19.29
C ALA A 447 -9.37 13.48 18.87
N TYR A 448 -8.82 14.26 17.94
CA TYR A 448 -7.40 14.27 17.59
C TYR A 448 -6.56 15.26 18.43
N GLY A 449 -7.19 15.98 19.37
CA GLY A 449 -6.54 17.01 20.17
C GLY A 449 -6.26 18.30 19.39
N ILE A 450 -6.99 18.55 18.31
CA ILE A 450 -6.87 19.74 17.46
C ILE A 450 -7.98 20.74 17.77
N GLN A 451 -7.61 22.01 17.87
CA GLN A 451 -8.55 23.11 18.09
C GLN A 451 -8.45 24.16 16.97
N LEU A 452 -9.58 24.65 16.53
CA LEU A 452 -9.63 25.83 15.66
C LEU A 452 -9.58 27.08 16.53
N LEU A 453 -8.45 27.79 16.44
CA LEU A 453 -8.08 28.88 17.36
C LEU A 453 -8.51 30.24 16.83
N ALA A 454 -8.76 31.20 17.74
CA ALA A 454 -8.89 32.62 17.39
C ALA A 454 -7.50 33.26 17.12
N ALA A 455 -7.46 34.39 16.40
CA ALA A 455 -6.20 35.02 15.99
C ALA A 455 -5.22 35.31 17.15
N PRO A 456 -5.64 35.81 18.35
CA PRO A 456 -4.72 35.99 19.48
C PRO A 456 -4.09 34.68 19.99
N GLN A 457 -4.88 33.58 19.98
CA GLN A 457 -4.39 32.26 20.39
C GLN A 457 -3.41 31.69 19.38
N ILE A 458 -3.65 31.90 18.07
CA ILE A 458 -2.72 31.54 17.00
C ILE A 458 -1.39 32.27 17.20
N ALA A 459 -1.42 33.60 17.37
CA ALA A 459 -0.22 34.40 17.57
C ALA A 459 0.59 33.94 18.82
N SER A 460 -0.11 33.66 19.91
CA SER A 460 0.52 33.11 21.13
C SER A 460 1.15 31.74 20.88
N LEU A 461 0.45 30.83 20.16
CA LEU A 461 0.98 29.49 19.86
C LEU A 461 2.19 29.54 18.93
N GLN A 462 2.18 30.42 17.90
CA GLN A 462 3.31 30.67 17.00
C GLN A 462 4.52 31.21 17.77
N GLN A 463 4.31 32.14 18.70
CA GLN A 463 5.35 32.68 19.55
C GLN A 463 5.95 31.59 20.44
N ARG A 464 5.13 30.82 21.15
CA ARG A 464 5.58 29.74 22.03
C ARG A 464 6.37 28.68 21.28
N LEU A 465 5.90 28.24 20.11
CA LEU A 465 6.60 27.26 19.25
C LEU A 465 8.00 27.78 18.85
N SER A 466 8.12 29.08 18.56
CA SER A 466 9.38 29.71 18.15
C SER A 466 10.35 30.01 19.32
N GLN A 467 9.84 30.13 20.56
CA GLN A 467 10.65 30.55 21.73
C GLN A 467 11.13 29.39 22.61
N GLY A 468 10.51 28.18 22.48
CA GLY A 468 10.81 27.03 23.32
C GLY A 468 10.01 26.98 24.63
N GLY A 469 10.33 26.02 25.51
CA GLY A 469 9.66 25.82 26.82
C GLY A 469 8.43 24.91 26.78
N MET A 470 8.18 24.23 25.66
CA MET A 470 7.15 23.20 25.50
C MET A 470 7.82 21.81 25.48
N SER A 471 7.08 20.76 25.90
CA SER A 471 7.53 19.38 25.70
C SER A 471 7.61 19.05 24.20
N GLU A 472 8.34 18.00 23.84
CA GLU A 472 8.46 17.54 22.44
C GLU A 472 7.10 17.24 21.83
N VAL A 473 6.26 16.52 22.58
CA VAL A 473 4.90 16.19 22.16
C VAL A 473 4.05 17.44 21.96
N ASP A 474 4.15 18.42 22.88
CA ASP A 474 3.41 19.67 22.75
C ASP A 474 3.88 20.53 21.58
N ARG A 475 5.20 20.56 21.29
CA ARG A 475 5.73 21.25 20.10
C ARG A 475 5.18 20.63 18.80
N PHE A 476 5.15 19.31 18.72
CA PHE A 476 4.55 18.64 17.57
C PHE A 476 3.04 18.91 17.46
N ARG A 477 2.29 18.79 18.56
CA ARG A 477 0.86 19.12 18.59
C ARG A 477 0.57 20.57 18.21
N ALA A 478 1.43 21.50 18.64
CA ALA A 478 1.34 22.91 18.25
C ALA A 478 1.53 23.10 16.75
N ALA A 479 2.55 22.47 16.17
CA ALA A 479 2.78 22.51 14.72
C ALA A 479 1.59 21.96 13.92
N MET A 480 1.08 20.80 14.33
CA MET A 480 -0.10 20.17 13.73
C MET A 480 -1.35 21.07 13.85
N THR A 481 -1.58 21.66 15.03
CA THR A 481 -2.69 22.60 15.26
C THR A 481 -2.59 23.84 14.38
N LEU A 482 -1.41 24.44 14.26
CA LEU A 482 -1.19 25.60 13.38
C LEU A 482 -1.41 25.23 11.91
N TYR A 483 -0.96 24.06 11.48
CA TYR A 483 -1.20 23.57 10.12
C TYR A 483 -2.70 23.37 9.83
N GLU A 484 -3.45 22.78 10.75
CA GLU A 484 -4.91 22.64 10.59
C GLU A 484 -5.61 24.02 10.55
N ASN A 485 -5.18 24.97 11.37
CA ASN A 485 -5.71 26.36 11.32
C ASN A 485 -5.37 27.06 9.99
N TYR A 486 -4.22 26.75 9.36
CA TYR A 486 -3.90 27.20 8.01
C TYR A 486 -4.87 26.61 6.98
N LEU A 487 -5.11 25.30 7.00
CA LEU A 487 -6.05 24.64 6.09
C LEU A 487 -7.48 25.20 6.23
N HIS A 488 -7.86 25.68 7.41
CA HIS A 488 -9.14 26.36 7.68
C HIS A 488 -9.11 27.87 7.42
N GLY A 489 -8.05 28.43 6.79
CA GLY A 489 -7.95 29.81 6.38
C GLY A 489 -7.71 30.83 7.51
N ARG A 490 -7.28 30.36 8.67
CA ARG A 490 -7.03 31.22 9.83
C ARG A 490 -5.61 31.73 9.93
N ILE A 491 -4.69 31.17 9.14
CA ILE A 491 -3.26 31.55 9.07
C ILE A 491 -2.90 31.71 7.60
N ALA A 492 -2.12 32.75 7.26
CA ALA A 492 -1.57 32.91 5.92
C ALA A 492 -0.37 31.96 5.70
N ALA A 493 -0.15 31.50 4.45
CA ALA A 493 0.93 30.60 4.10
C ALA A 493 2.31 31.12 4.53
N ASP A 494 2.63 32.39 4.21
CA ASP A 494 3.90 33.01 4.57
C ASP A 494 4.15 33.00 6.08
N SER A 495 3.11 33.34 6.88
CA SER A 495 3.17 33.35 8.33
C SER A 495 3.47 31.95 8.90
N LEU A 496 2.82 30.92 8.36
CA LEU A 496 3.03 29.55 8.81
C LEU A 496 4.44 29.05 8.43
N VAL A 497 4.88 29.24 7.19
CA VAL A 497 6.22 28.85 6.71
C VAL A 497 7.29 29.51 7.59
N GLN A 498 7.20 30.82 7.82
CA GLN A 498 8.13 31.54 8.68
C GLN A 498 8.15 31.00 10.11
N THR A 499 6.98 30.70 10.68
CA THR A 499 6.87 30.15 12.04
C THR A 499 7.58 28.80 12.12
N MET A 500 7.31 27.89 11.18
CA MET A 500 7.90 26.56 11.16
C MET A 500 9.42 26.62 10.97
N LEU A 501 9.91 27.40 10.00
CA LEU A 501 11.35 27.51 9.74
C LEU A 501 12.12 28.17 10.91
N ARG A 502 11.54 29.15 11.60
CA ARG A 502 12.13 29.71 12.83
C ARG A 502 12.17 28.71 13.98
N ALA A 503 11.14 27.88 14.11
CA ALA A 503 11.10 26.82 15.11
C ALA A 503 12.18 25.75 14.85
N VAL A 504 12.38 25.35 13.58
CA VAL A 504 13.43 24.41 13.17
C VAL A 504 14.82 24.87 13.62
N GLU A 505 15.15 26.17 13.51
CA GLU A 505 16.50 26.71 13.87
C GLU A 505 16.92 26.40 15.31
N ARG A 506 15.97 26.18 16.21
CA ARG A 506 16.19 25.98 17.65
C ARG A 506 15.78 24.59 18.13
N GLU A 507 15.22 23.80 17.24
CA GLU A 507 14.72 22.47 17.60
C GLU A 507 15.88 21.48 17.73
N ASP A 508 15.93 20.78 18.84
CA ASP A 508 16.92 19.77 19.16
C ASP A 508 16.41 18.33 19.08
N ASN A 509 15.07 18.13 19.06
CA ASN A 509 14.50 16.82 18.87
C ASN A 509 14.40 16.49 17.38
N PRO A 510 15.03 15.39 16.89
CA PRO A 510 15.06 15.05 15.47
C PRO A 510 13.68 14.84 14.84
N LEU A 511 12.74 14.22 15.57
CA LEU A 511 11.38 13.91 15.07
C LEU A 511 10.55 15.17 14.91
N VAL A 512 10.61 16.09 15.88
CA VAL A 512 9.91 17.39 15.80
C VAL A 512 10.52 18.23 14.68
N ALA A 513 11.85 18.34 14.62
CA ALA A 513 12.54 19.17 13.65
C ALA A 513 12.24 18.77 12.21
N THR A 514 12.30 17.47 11.89
CA THR A 514 11.97 16.97 10.54
C THR A 514 10.50 17.18 10.21
N SER A 515 9.60 17.07 11.18
CA SER A 515 8.17 17.34 10.98
C SER A 515 7.89 18.82 10.72
N LEU A 516 8.57 19.72 11.41
CA LEU A 516 8.49 21.17 11.16
C LEU A 516 8.96 21.52 9.74
N VAL A 517 10.05 20.91 9.26
CA VAL A 517 10.50 21.02 7.86
C VAL A 517 9.40 20.52 6.92
N GLY A 518 8.80 19.35 7.22
CA GLY A 518 7.71 18.79 6.44
C GLY A 518 6.49 19.72 6.33
N TYR A 519 6.04 20.32 7.43
CA TYR A 519 4.95 21.30 7.42
C TYR A 519 5.32 22.57 6.64
N ALA A 520 6.54 23.12 6.86
CA ALA A 520 7.01 24.28 6.12
C ALA A 520 7.02 24.03 4.60
N THR A 521 7.62 22.92 4.17
CA THR A 521 7.76 22.55 2.75
C THR A 521 6.43 22.22 2.08
N SER A 522 5.47 21.66 2.82
CA SER A 522 4.13 21.41 2.30
C SER A 522 3.33 22.70 2.02
N VAL A 523 3.61 23.77 2.73
CA VAL A 523 2.92 25.07 2.59
C VAL A 523 3.70 26.04 1.70
N LEU A 524 5.03 25.89 1.61
CA LEU A 524 5.89 26.79 0.84
C LEU A 524 5.46 27.05 -0.62
N PRO A 525 4.90 26.06 -1.36
CA PRO A 525 4.37 26.32 -2.71
C PRO A 525 3.20 27.30 -2.80
N TYR A 526 2.56 27.63 -1.66
CA TYR A 526 1.45 28.57 -1.54
C TYR A 526 1.86 29.91 -0.92
N ALA A 527 3.13 30.07 -0.55
CA ALA A 527 3.69 31.32 -0.02
C ALA A 527 3.89 32.33 -1.15
N SER A 528 3.73 33.62 -0.84
CA SER A 528 3.91 34.71 -1.79
C SER A 528 5.38 34.92 -2.16
N ASP A 529 6.31 34.67 -1.25
CA ASP A 529 7.78 34.71 -1.49
C ASP A 529 8.40 33.33 -1.20
N ARG A 530 8.28 32.44 -2.18
CA ARG A 530 8.85 31.10 -2.13
C ARG A 530 10.37 31.12 -2.04
N GLY A 531 11.04 32.07 -2.72
CA GLY A 531 12.48 32.15 -2.78
C GLY A 531 13.12 32.36 -1.42
N VAL A 532 12.51 33.15 -0.53
CA VAL A 532 12.99 33.33 0.85
C VAL A 532 12.96 32.02 1.62
N GLY A 533 11.90 31.24 1.47
CA GLY A 533 11.78 29.93 2.12
C GLY A 533 12.80 28.91 1.56
N GLU A 534 13.00 28.88 0.25
CA GLU A 534 14.00 28.02 -0.39
C GLU A 534 15.44 28.38 0.04
N CYS A 535 15.78 29.66 0.09
CA CYS A 535 17.10 30.10 0.61
C CYS A 535 17.31 29.69 2.08
N LYS A 536 16.25 29.79 2.89
CA LYS A 536 16.32 29.35 4.29
C LYS A 536 16.51 27.83 4.42
N LEU A 537 15.80 27.03 3.63
CA LEU A 537 16.01 25.58 3.57
C LEU A 537 17.41 25.23 3.08
N LEU A 538 17.99 25.98 2.13
CA LEU A 538 19.36 25.80 1.67
C LEU A 538 20.36 26.05 2.80
N ASP A 539 20.17 27.10 3.60
CA ASP A 539 20.99 27.35 4.77
C ASP A 539 20.89 26.21 5.81
N LEU A 540 19.66 25.78 6.12
CA LEU A 540 19.41 24.64 7.03
C LEU A 540 20.06 23.34 6.50
N SER A 541 20.02 23.08 5.20
CA SER A 541 20.61 21.88 4.60
C SER A 541 22.14 21.81 4.76
N ARG A 542 22.80 22.95 4.92
CA ARG A 542 24.25 23.08 5.06
C ARG A 542 24.72 23.15 6.51
N HIS A 543 23.97 23.84 7.35
CA HIS A 543 24.52 24.31 8.66
C HIS A 543 23.76 23.77 9.88
N HIS A 544 22.57 23.18 9.72
CA HIS A 544 21.83 22.71 10.89
C HIS A 544 22.56 21.55 11.60
N SER A 545 22.51 21.52 12.93
CA SER A 545 23.15 20.48 13.74
C SER A 545 22.57 19.11 13.50
N LEU A 546 21.23 19.02 13.43
CA LEU A 546 20.52 17.77 13.20
C LEU A 546 20.63 17.33 11.74
N ARG A 547 21.14 16.13 11.58
CA ARG A 547 21.28 15.51 10.25
C ARG A 547 19.95 15.35 9.52
N GLY A 548 18.88 14.93 10.22
CA GLY A 548 17.53 14.77 9.65
C GLY A 548 17.02 16.06 9.01
N VAL A 549 17.26 17.22 9.63
CA VAL A 549 16.90 18.54 9.08
C VAL A 549 17.69 18.81 7.80
N ARG A 550 19.01 18.58 7.80
CA ARG A 550 19.85 18.75 6.61
C ARG A 550 19.36 17.89 5.46
N THR A 551 19.12 16.61 5.74
CA THR A 551 18.63 15.64 4.72
C THR A 551 17.27 16.01 4.18
N SER A 552 16.29 16.34 5.03
CA SER A 552 14.92 16.68 4.61
C SER A 552 14.88 17.97 3.80
N SER A 553 15.64 18.99 4.22
CA SER A 553 15.76 20.25 3.49
C SER A 553 16.40 20.04 2.12
N LEU A 554 17.50 19.27 2.05
CA LEU A 554 18.20 18.98 0.79
C LEU A 554 17.33 18.15 -0.17
N ARG A 555 16.63 17.13 0.33
CA ARG A 555 15.69 16.32 -0.47
C ARG A 555 14.56 17.17 -1.08
N TYR A 556 13.98 18.07 -0.28
CA TYR A 556 12.95 18.98 -0.80
C TYR A 556 13.51 19.88 -1.90
N LEU A 557 14.63 20.55 -1.66
CA LEU A 557 15.25 21.45 -2.64
C LEU A 557 15.64 20.71 -3.93
N SER A 558 16.16 19.50 -3.81
CA SER A 558 16.58 18.67 -4.94
C SER A 558 15.42 18.29 -5.88
N THR A 559 14.16 18.33 -5.40
CA THR A 559 12.99 17.89 -6.18
C THR A 559 11.94 18.98 -6.39
N SER A 560 12.13 20.17 -5.79
CA SER A 560 11.04 21.16 -5.75
C SER A 560 11.52 22.62 -5.83
N ALA A 561 12.82 22.90 -5.77
CA ALA A 561 13.34 24.27 -5.86
C ALA A 561 12.96 24.92 -7.21
N GLN A 562 12.59 26.22 -7.18
CA GLN A 562 12.24 26.99 -8.37
C GLN A 562 13.03 28.30 -8.49
N SER A 563 13.60 28.82 -7.40
CA SER A 563 14.41 30.03 -7.45
C SER A 563 15.76 29.75 -8.11
N GLU A 564 16.20 30.63 -9.03
CA GLU A 564 17.40 30.46 -9.84
C GLU A 564 18.65 30.20 -8.99
N ALA A 565 18.86 31.00 -7.94
CA ALA A 565 20.01 30.84 -7.04
C ALA A 565 20.07 29.48 -6.34
N VAL A 566 18.90 28.91 -5.97
CA VAL A 566 18.83 27.60 -5.33
C VAL A 566 18.98 26.48 -6.36
N LEU A 567 18.40 26.61 -7.54
CA LEU A 567 18.60 25.67 -8.64
C LEU A 567 20.08 25.56 -9.04
N ASP A 568 20.79 26.70 -9.15
CA ASP A 568 22.24 26.70 -9.41
C ASP A 568 23.01 25.99 -8.30
N SER A 569 22.64 26.23 -7.02
CA SER A 569 23.24 25.53 -5.88
C SER A 569 22.99 24.03 -5.94
N MET A 570 21.76 23.61 -6.25
CA MET A 570 21.41 22.19 -6.39
C MET A 570 22.11 21.54 -7.60
N PHE A 571 22.29 22.26 -8.69
CA PHE A 571 23.05 21.76 -9.83
C PHE A 571 24.54 21.51 -9.47
N VAL A 572 25.18 22.44 -8.73
CA VAL A 572 26.56 22.25 -8.25
C VAL A 572 26.65 21.04 -7.30
N GLU A 573 25.72 20.93 -6.36
CA GLU A 573 25.63 19.78 -5.43
C GLU A 573 25.47 18.46 -6.19
N TRP A 574 24.57 18.42 -7.18
CA TRP A 574 24.37 17.26 -8.03
C TRP A 574 25.61 16.95 -8.89
N GLN A 575 26.32 17.97 -9.40
CA GLN A 575 27.55 17.74 -10.17
C GLN A 575 28.64 17.06 -9.35
N GLN A 576 28.81 17.44 -8.09
CA GLN A 576 29.73 16.78 -7.15
C GLN A 576 29.29 15.33 -6.90
N GLY A 577 28.03 15.12 -6.54
CA GLY A 577 27.39 13.81 -6.48
C GLY A 577 27.93 12.88 -5.40
N ASP A 578 28.56 13.43 -4.35
CA ASP A 578 29.23 12.70 -3.28
C ASP A 578 28.66 13.01 -1.89
N ASN A 579 27.57 13.78 -1.81
CA ASN A 579 26.94 14.11 -0.53
C ASN A 579 26.29 12.87 0.11
N PRO A 580 26.80 12.42 1.28
CA PRO A 580 26.34 11.19 1.92
C PRO A 580 24.94 11.29 2.54
N LEU A 581 24.30 12.46 2.50
CA LEU A 581 22.91 12.64 2.92
C LEU A 581 21.91 12.14 1.90
N LEU A 582 22.31 12.01 0.64
CA LEU A 582 21.43 11.61 -0.47
C LEU A 582 21.73 10.18 -0.92
N THR A 583 20.67 9.43 -1.16
CA THR A 583 20.71 8.09 -1.73
C THR A 583 20.81 8.15 -3.26
N VAL A 584 21.10 7.00 -3.90
CA VAL A 584 21.06 6.88 -5.38
C VAL A 584 19.71 7.36 -5.92
N ASN A 585 18.63 7.02 -5.26
CA ASN A 585 17.27 7.42 -5.64
C ASN A 585 17.04 8.94 -5.48
N ASP A 586 17.58 9.56 -4.43
CA ASP A 586 17.53 11.01 -4.25
C ASP A 586 18.29 11.72 -5.39
N TRP A 587 19.44 11.19 -5.80
CA TRP A 587 20.21 11.71 -6.94
C TRP A 587 19.48 11.56 -8.27
N MET A 588 18.77 10.45 -8.48
CA MET A 588 17.93 10.28 -9.69
C MET A 588 16.82 11.32 -9.72
N ARG A 589 16.10 11.54 -8.61
CA ARG A 589 15.04 12.55 -8.51
C ARG A 589 15.57 13.95 -8.70
N ALA A 590 16.72 14.27 -8.11
CA ALA A 590 17.41 15.56 -8.33
C ALA A 590 17.73 15.77 -9.81
N ALA A 591 18.24 14.74 -10.49
CA ALA A 591 18.52 14.82 -11.92
C ALA A 591 17.26 15.06 -12.77
N TYR A 592 16.13 14.42 -12.45
CA TYR A 592 14.87 14.66 -13.15
C TYR A 592 14.41 16.12 -13.00
N HIS A 593 14.40 16.63 -11.78
CA HIS A 593 14.00 18.00 -11.49
C HIS A 593 14.91 19.03 -12.19
N LEU A 594 16.22 18.89 -12.03
CA LEU A 594 17.19 19.77 -12.67
C LEU A 594 17.11 19.70 -14.21
N ALA A 595 16.84 18.53 -14.78
CA ALA A 595 16.69 18.36 -16.23
C ALA A 595 15.44 19.07 -16.78
N GLN A 596 14.37 19.19 -15.99
CA GLN A 596 13.19 19.98 -16.36
C GLN A 596 13.43 21.48 -16.24
N TYR A 597 14.04 21.93 -15.14
CA TYR A 597 14.20 23.35 -14.81
C TYR A 597 15.45 23.99 -15.45
N LEU A 598 16.41 23.18 -15.93
CA LEU A 598 17.62 23.63 -16.64
C LEU A 598 17.68 23.02 -18.06
N PRO A 599 16.76 23.38 -18.98
CA PRO A 599 16.61 22.69 -20.25
C PRO A 599 17.87 22.72 -21.12
N SER A 600 18.71 23.78 -21.04
CA SER A 600 19.99 23.85 -21.73
C SER A 600 21.02 22.83 -21.27
N LYS A 601 20.88 22.32 -20.03
CA LYS A 601 21.79 21.32 -19.42
C LYS A 601 21.14 19.91 -19.37
N ARG A 602 19.90 19.74 -19.85
CA ARG A 602 19.13 18.49 -19.75
C ARG A 602 19.91 17.27 -20.19
N GLN A 603 20.47 17.31 -21.40
CA GLN A 603 21.20 16.19 -21.97
C GLN A 603 22.43 15.81 -21.14
N GLU A 604 23.18 16.81 -20.67
CA GLU A 604 24.33 16.59 -19.77
C GLU A 604 23.88 15.91 -18.48
N ILE A 605 22.84 16.45 -17.83
CA ILE A 605 22.32 15.96 -16.55
C ILE A 605 21.89 14.49 -16.69
N LEU A 606 21.05 14.18 -17.67
CA LEU A 606 20.51 12.83 -17.83
C LEU A 606 21.60 11.82 -18.19
N SER A 607 22.48 12.13 -19.12
CA SER A 607 23.55 11.20 -19.51
C SER A 607 24.56 10.96 -18.39
N ARG A 608 24.94 12.00 -17.62
CA ARG A 608 25.86 11.88 -16.50
C ARG A 608 25.22 11.11 -15.34
N GLN A 609 23.95 11.36 -15.02
CA GLN A 609 23.27 10.61 -13.96
C GLN A 609 23.13 9.13 -14.32
N ARG A 610 22.75 8.82 -15.55
CA ARG A 610 22.67 7.43 -16.03
C ARG A 610 24.00 6.68 -15.90
N ALA A 611 25.10 7.36 -16.24
CA ALA A 611 26.44 6.78 -16.13
C ALA A 611 26.87 6.48 -14.68
N ARG A 612 26.31 7.15 -13.67
CA ARG A 612 26.55 6.90 -12.25
C ARG A 612 25.82 5.66 -11.70
N LEU A 613 24.79 5.17 -12.42
CA LEU A 613 24.00 4.04 -11.95
C LEU A 613 24.74 2.73 -12.18
N THR A 614 24.84 1.92 -11.13
CA THR A 614 25.64 0.68 -11.11
C THR A 614 24.84 -0.58 -11.43
N THR A 615 23.52 -0.57 -11.17
CA THR A 615 22.65 -1.72 -11.41
C THR A 615 21.80 -1.55 -12.65
N ASP A 616 21.45 -2.65 -13.33
CA ASP A 616 20.59 -2.62 -14.52
C ASP A 616 19.16 -2.22 -14.15
N ASP A 617 18.67 -2.59 -12.97
CA ASP A 617 17.35 -2.20 -12.46
C ASP A 617 17.25 -0.68 -12.29
N ALA A 618 18.28 -0.04 -11.71
CA ALA A 618 18.32 1.42 -11.56
C ALA A 618 18.42 2.13 -12.92
N ARG A 619 19.16 1.56 -13.89
CA ARG A 619 19.22 2.10 -15.25
C ARG A 619 17.88 1.98 -15.96
N ALA A 620 17.19 0.85 -15.84
CA ALA A 620 15.87 0.63 -16.44
C ALA A 620 14.83 1.61 -15.88
N GLU A 621 14.81 1.83 -14.56
CA GLU A 621 13.96 2.85 -13.92
C GLU A 621 14.28 4.24 -14.46
N PHE A 622 15.56 4.60 -14.47
CA PHE A 622 15.99 5.91 -14.92
C PHE A 622 15.63 6.17 -16.39
N ASP A 623 15.86 5.20 -17.27
CA ASP A 623 15.54 5.26 -18.69
C ASP A 623 14.04 5.40 -18.94
N PHE A 624 13.20 4.79 -18.08
CA PHE A 624 11.75 4.92 -18.17
C PHE A 624 11.28 6.31 -17.72
N VAL A 625 11.68 6.75 -16.54
CA VAL A 625 11.16 7.96 -15.88
C VAL A 625 11.72 9.23 -16.50
N SER A 626 13.02 9.24 -16.89
CA SER A 626 13.69 10.42 -17.42
C SER A 626 13.08 10.96 -18.73
N ARG A 627 12.29 10.16 -19.43
CA ARG A 627 11.50 10.61 -20.61
C ARG A 627 10.57 11.78 -20.27
N GLY A 628 10.01 11.80 -19.04
CA GLY A 628 9.16 12.87 -18.53
C GLY A 628 9.87 14.20 -18.28
N CYS A 629 11.21 14.23 -18.34
CA CYS A 629 11.98 15.48 -18.22
C CYS A 629 11.92 16.35 -19.48
N ASP A 630 11.43 15.83 -20.61
CA ASP A 630 11.22 16.63 -21.81
C ASP A 630 9.90 17.40 -21.71
N THR A 631 10.01 18.72 -21.62
CA THR A 631 8.87 19.63 -21.47
C THR A 631 8.27 20.06 -22.81
N THR A 632 8.71 19.45 -23.94
CA THR A 632 8.12 19.71 -25.27
C THR A 632 6.68 19.20 -25.30
N PRO A 633 5.68 20.03 -25.63
CA PRO A 633 4.27 19.67 -25.60
C PRO A 633 3.91 18.36 -26.31
N SER A 634 4.40 18.14 -27.52
CA SER A 634 4.10 16.92 -28.29
C SER A 634 4.71 15.66 -27.69
N VAL A 635 5.85 15.77 -27.00
CA VAL A 635 6.49 14.64 -26.28
C VAL A 635 5.66 14.31 -25.05
N GLN A 636 5.25 15.31 -24.27
CA GLN A 636 4.39 15.13 -23.10
C GLN A 636 3.05 14.50 -23.46
N ASP A 637 2.40 14.95 -24.56
CA ASP A 637 1.16 14.35 -25.05
C ASP A 637 1.32 12.88 -25.39
N SER A 638 2.41 12.52 -26.08
CA SER A 638 2.72 11.13 -26.45
C SER A 638 2.98 10.25 -25.23
N LEU A 639 3.73 10.76 -24.24
CA LEU A 639 4.03 10.04 -23.01
C LEU A 639 2.77 9.85 -22.17
N PHE A 640 1.94 10.88 -22.02
CA PHE A 640 0.67 10.78 -21.32
C PHE A 640 -0.26 9.76 -21.98
N ALA A 641 -0.44 9.82 -23.30
CA ALA A 641 -1.23 8.84 -24.04
C ALA A 641 -0.69 7.40 -23.85
N SER A 642 0.63 7.25 -23.78
CA SER A 642 1.27 5.96 -23.47
C SER A 642 0.88 5.44 -22.06
N LEU A 643 0.81 6.30 -21.06
CA LEU A 643 0.43 5.91 -19.69
C LEU A 643 -1.06 5.50 -19.56
N LEU A 644 -1.92 5.86 -20.49
CA LEU A 644 -3.30 5.37 -20.52
C LEU A 644 -3.40 3.89 -20.91
N LEU A 645 -2.33 3.30 -21.47
CA LEU A 645 -2.25 1.88 -21.82
C LEU A 645 -1.66 1.07 -20.67
N VAL A 646 -2.36 0.02 -20.22
CA VAL A 646 -1.98 -0.80 -19.06
C VAL A 646 -0.58 -1.41 -19.18
N GLU A 647 -0.18 -1.83 -20.37
CA GLU A 647 1.13 -2.43 -20.62
C GLU A 647 2.30 -1.48 -20.33
N ASN A 648 2.08 -0.17 -20.38
CA ASN A 648 3.11 0.86 -20.17
C ASN A 648 3.18 1.36 -18.72
N ARG A 649 2.27 0.93 -17.83
CA ARG A 649 2.28 1.27 -16.41
C ARG A 649 2.42 0.07 -15.47
N ARG A 650 2.90 -1.07 -15.97
CA ARG A 650 3.07 -2.30 -15.18
C ARG A 650 4.02 -2.14 -14.00
N VAL A 651 5.05 -1.31 -14.11
CA VAL A 651 5.89 -0.93 -12.97
C VAL A 651 5.31 0.37 -12.41
N GLU A 652 4.32 0.23 -11.56
CA GLU A 652 3.48 1.31 -11.06
C GLU A 652 4.23 2.48 -10.43
N PRO A 653 5.26 2.27 -9.58
CA PRO A 653 6.04 3.38 -9.03
C PRO A 653 6.72 4.24 -10.10
N TRP A 654 7.18 3.62 -11.19
CA TRP A 654 7.80 4.36 -12.31
C TRP A 654 6.75 5.15 -13.10
N ALA A 655 5.58 4.54 -13.33
CA ALA A 655 4.48 5.19 -14.02
C ALA A 655 3.93 6.39 -13.24
N ALA A 656 3.77 6.27 -11.91
CA ALA A 656 3.38 7.37 -11.04
C ALA A 656 4.41 8.51 -11.07
N GLN A 657 5.70 8.18 -11.01
CA GLN A 657 6.76 9.18 -11.08
C GLN A 657 6.81 9.89 -12.44
N LEU A 658 6.64 9.15 -13.54
CA LEU A 658 6.54 9.75 -14.89
C LEU A 658 5.32 10.67 -15.00
N LEU A 659 4.14 10.24 -14.51
CA LEU A 659 2.93 11.06 -14.48
C LEU A 659 3.12 12.34 -13.66
N SER A 660 3.80 12.24 -12.52
CA SER A 660 4.14 13.40 -11.66
C SER A 660 5.03 14.41 -12.40
N LEU A 661 6.04 13.95 -13.16
CA LEU A 661 6.88 14.82 -13.97
C LEU A 661 6.09 15.51 -15.10
N LEU A 662 5.13 14.81 -15.72
CA LEU A 662 4.26 15.40 -16.74
C LEU A 662 3.33 16.48 -16.17
N ASN A 663 2.96 16.37 -14.88
CA ASN A 663 2.11 17.34 -14.18
C ASN A 663 2.91 18.36 -13.34
N ASP A 664 4.23 18.47 -13.56
CA ASP A 664 5.05 19.48 -12.89
C ASP A 664 4.61 20.90 -13.31
N PRO A 665 4.63 21.89 -12.38
CA PRO A 665 4.23 23.27 -12.65
C PRO A 665 4.96 23.94 -13.81
N ILE A 666 6.19 23.50 -14.15
CA ILE A 666 6.95 24.05 -15.28
C ILE A 666 6.25 23.82 -16.64
N SER A 667 5.36 22.83 -16.71
CA SER A 667 4.60 22.49 -17.92
C SER A 667 3.21 23.14 -17.96
N GLU A 668 2.81 23.92 -16.95
CA GLU A 668 1.52 24.62 -16.95
C GLU A 668 1.52 25.79 -17.94
N PRO A 669 0.44 26.09 -18.71
CA PRO A 669 -0.87 25.43 -18.61
C PRO A 669 -1.05 24.18 -19.49
N HIS A 670 -0.02 23.74 -20.22
CA HIS A 670 -0.16 22.64 -21.18
C HIS A 670 -0.67 21.35 -20.53
N ASN A 671 -0.16 21.00 -19.33
CA ASN A 671 -0.50 19.77 -18.62
C ASN A 671 -1.93 19.78 -18.04
N ASN A 672 -2.64 20.91 -17.96
CA ASN A 672 -4.04 20.98 -17.53
C ASN A 672 -4.95 20.05 -18.36
N ARG A 673 -4.58 19.81 -19.61
CA ARG A 673 -5.29 18.91 -20.54
C ARG A 673 -5.24 17.44 -20.16
N PHE A 674 -4.29 17.03 -19.31
CA PHE A 674 -4.17 15.65 -18.84
C PHE A 674 -5.15 15.31 -17.73
N LEU A 675 -5.68 16.30 -17.00
CA LEU A 675 -6.51 16.12 -15.82
C LEU A 675 -7.77 15.30 -16.11
N LEU A 676 -8.59 15.73 -17.04
CA LEU A 676 -9.87 15.06 -17.31
C LEU A 676 -9.69 13.67 -17.89
N PRO A 677 -8.85 13.42 -18.93
CA PRO A 677 -8.62 12.07 -19.42
C PRO A 677 -8.03 11.11 -18.39
N ALA A 678 -7.19 11.61 -17.47
CA ALA A 678 -6.64 10.78 -16.39
C ALA A 678 -7.67 10.43 -15.32
N LEU A 679 -8.61 11.34 -15.03
CA LEU A 679 -9.75 11.07 -14.15
C LEU A 679 -10.74 10.09 -14.80
N ASP A 680 -11.00 10.23 -16.10
CA ASP A 680 -11.87 9.33 -16.86
C ASP A 680 -11.30 7.90 -16.95
N ALA A 681 -9.96 7.76 -16.94
CA ALA A 681 -9.28 6.47 -16.94
C ALA A 681 -9.26 5.76 -15.55
N LEU A 682 -9.68 6.43 -14.47
CA LEU A 682 -9.44 5.95 -13.10
C LEU A 682 -10.11 4.61 -12.78
N GLU A 683 -11.29 4.31 -13.33
CA GLU A 683 -11.93 2.99 -13.17
C GLU A 683 -11.13 1.87 -13.85
N GLU A 684 -10.56 2.14 -15.00
CA GLU A 684 -9.69 1.18 -15.69
C GLU A 684 -8.38 0.99 -14.92
N VAL A 685 -7.77 2.09 -14.45
CA VAL A 685 -6.58 2.06 -13.58
C VAL A 685 -6.85 1.21 -12.34
N GLN A 686 -8.00 1.38 -11.67
CA GLN A 686 -8.36 0.60 -10.50
C GLN A 686 -8.47 -0.91 -10.80
N ARG A 687 -9.05 -1.27 -11.95
CA ARG A 687 -9.25 -2.68 -12.31
C ARG A 687 -7.97 -3.41 -12.74
N THR A 688 -6.97 -2.69 -13.21
CA THR A 688 -5.78 -3.26 -13.86
C THR A 688 -4.50 -3.09 -13.05
N SER A 689 -4.58 -2.48 -11.86
CA SER A 689 -3.42 -2.11 -11.05
C SER A 689 -3.52 -2.61 -9.62
N ALA A 690 -2.40 -2.53 -8.88
CA ALA A 690 -2.35 -2.86 -7.46
C ALA A 690 -3.18 -1.89 -6.61
N ILE A 691 -3.47 -2.29 -5.38
CA ILE A 691 -4.44 -1.64 -4.48
C ILE A 691 -4.16 -0.16 -4.17
N PHE A 692 -2.90 0.28 -4.14
CA PHE A 692 -2.54 1.67 -3.85
C PHE A 692 -2.44 2.54 -5.11
N PHE A 693 -2.24 1.94 -6.26
CA PHE A 693 -1.94 2.70 -7.48
C PHE A 693 -3.03 3.69 -7.91
N PRO A 694 -4.34 3.46 -7.72
CA PRO A 694 -5.35 4.50 -7.97
C PRO A 694 -5.14 5.77 -7.14
N GLY A 695 -4.68 5.63 -5.87
CA GLY A 695 -4.29 6.76 -5.02
C GLY A 695 -3.02 7.44 -5.52
N ASP A 696 -1.99 6.67 -5.87
CA ASP A 696 -0.72 7.18 -6.39
C ASP A 696 -0.90 7.89 -7.75
N TRP A 697 -1.77 7.35 -8.61
CA TRP A 697 -2.18 7.96 -9.87
C TRP A 697 -2.80 9.34 -9.64
N LEU A 698 -3.75 9.43 -8.72
CA LEU A 698 -4.40 10.70 -8.37
C LEU A 698 -3.44 11.69 -7.71
N ALA A 699 -2.56 11.22 -6.83
CA ALA A 699 -1.54 12.05 -6.20
C ALA A 699 -0.56 12.61 -7.24
N ALA A 700 -0.07 11.76 -8.16
CA ALA A 700 0.82 12.16 -9.25
C ALA A 700 0.15 13.15 -10.21
N LEU A 701 -1.16 12.98 -10.43
CA LEU A 701 -1.95 13.86 -11.30
C LEU A 701 -2.21 15.24 -10.66
N LEU A 702 -2.59 15.28 -9.37
CA LEU A 702 -3.24 16.45 -8.77
C LEU A 702 -2.34 17.28 -7.85
N SER A 703 -1.27 16.69 -7.28
CA SER A 703 -0.51 17.33 -6.18
C SER A 703 0.23 18.60 -6.57
N HIS A 704 0.51 18.80 -7.84
CA HIS A 704 1.28 19.95 -8.33
C HIS A 704 0.39 21.10 -8.86
N HIS A 705 -0.87 20.82 -9.17
CA HIS A 705 -1.81 21.83 -9.67
C HIS A 705 -2.33 22.75 -8.58
N ARG A 706 -2.40 24.07 -8.86
CA ARG A 706 -2.81 25.11 -7.89
C ARG A 706 -3.63 26.22 -8.52
N SER A 707 -3.74 26.29 -9.84
CA SER A 707 -4.43 27.37 -10.54
C SER A 707 -5.97 27.29 -10.35
N GLU A 708 -6.65 28.40 -10.51
CA GLU A 708 -8.13 28.43 -10.44
C GLU A 708 -8.74 27.63 -11.61
N GLU A 709 -8.06 27.62 -12.76
CA GLU A 709 -8.46 26.82 -13.92
C GLU A 709 -8.49 25.33 -13.58
N THR A 710 -7.40 24.78 -13.03
CA THR A 710 -7.32 23.37 -12.65
C THR A 710 -8.34 23.01 -11.55
N ARG A 711 -8.55 23.91 -10.59
CA ARG A 711 -9.61 23.77 -9.58
C ARG A 711 -11.00 23.66 -10.21
N ALA A 712 -11.31 24.54 -11.17
CA ALA A 712 -12.60 24.54 -11.86
C ALA A 712 -12.79 23.27 -12.70
N LEU A 713 -11.73 22.77 -13.37
CA LEU A 713 -11.76 21.53 -14.15
C LEU A 713 -12.10 20.33 -13.24
N VAL A 714 -11.39 20.16 -12.12
CA VAL A 714 -11.58 19.02 -11.21
C VAL A 714 -12.93 19.12 -10.48
N SER A 715 -13.30 20.29 -9.97
CA SER A 715 -14.61 20.50 -9.34
C SER A 715 -15.77 20.24 -10.32
N GLY A 716 -15.63 20.72 -11.57
CA GLY A 716 -16.61 20.48 -12.62
C GLY A 716 -16.71 18.99 -12.98
N TRP A 717 -15.58 18.23 -12.99
CA TRP A 717 -15.60 16.80 -13.21
C TRP A 717 -16.37 16.08 -12.09
N ILE A 718 -16.07 16.35 -10.83
CA ILE A 718 -16.77 15.78 -9.67
C ILE A 718 -18.29 16.04 -9.76
N THR A 719 -18.68 17.26 -10.12
CA THR A 719 -20.10 17.66 -10.22
C THR A 719 -20.83 16.92 -11.36
N ARG A 720 -20.14 16.63 -12.47
CA ARG A 720 -20.74 15.94 -13.63
C ARG A 720 -20.83 14.42 -13.45
N HIS A 721 -20.22 13.86 -12.42
CA HIS A 721 -20.19 12.42 -12.16
C HIS A 721 -20.83 12.04 -10.82
N PRO A 722 -22.14 12.39 -10.58
CA PRO A 722 -22.79 12.13 -9.29
C PRO A 722 -22.95 10.63 -9.00
N ASP A 723 -23.05 9.81 -10.06
CA ASP A 723 -23.21 8.35 -9.97
C ASP A 723 -21.90 7.57 -10.07
N TYR A 724 -20.74 8.27 -9.98
CA TYR A 724 -19.42 7.61 -10.01
C TYR A 724 -19.26 6.69 -8.79
N PRO A 725 -18.56 5.55 -8.93
CA PRO A 725 -18.37 4.61 -7.81
C PRO A 725 -17.86 5.32 -6.55
N ALA A 726 -18.66 5.29 -5.47
CA ALA A 726 -18.41 6.08 -4.27
C ALA A 726 -17.00 5.91 -3.67
N PRO A 727 -16.42 4.68 -3.59
CA PRO A 727 -15.06 4.52 -3.08
C PRO A 727 -13.99 5.21 -3.95
N LEU A 728 -14.16 5.23 -5.28
CA LEU A 728 -13.26 5.94 -6.19
C LEU A 728 -13.46 7.46 -6.10
N MET A 729 -14.71 7.92 -6.05
CA MET A 729 -15.01 9.34 -5.84
C MET A 729 -14.41 9.85 -4.53
N ASN A 730 -14.43 9.04 -3.46
CA ASN A 730 -13.79 9.39 -2.20
C ASN A 730 -12.28 9.59 -2.40
N LYS A 731 -11.58 8.70 -3.15
CA LYS A 731 -10.15 8.87 -3.45
C LYS A 731 -9.87 10.13 -4.28
N VAL A 732 -10.75 10.49 -5.24
CA VAL A 732 -10.64 11.76 -5.97
C VAL A 732 -10.75 12.95 -5.01
N LYS A 733 -11.78 13.00 -4.16
CA LYS A 733 -11.98 14.08 -3.17
C LYS A 733 -10.84 14.18 -2.17
N GLN A 734 -10.28 13.05 -1.72
CA GLN A 734 -9.12 12.98 -0.84
C GLN A 734 -7.89 13.65 -1.47
N ASN A 735 -7.55 13.26 -2.70
CA ASN A 735 -6.36 13.77 -3.40
C ASN A 735 -6.54 15.19 -3.95
N ALA A 736 -7.76 15.57 -4.32
CA ALA A 736 -8.07 16.92 -4.79
C ALA A 736 -8.24 17.95 -3.66
N TYR A 737 -8.25 17.53 -2.40
CA TYR A 737 -8.64 18.39 -1.27
C TYR A 737 -7.88 19.72 -1.22
N ARG A 738 -6.56 19.71 -1.31
CA ARG A 738 -5.74 20.94 -1.28
C ARG A 738 -5.92 21.81 -2.51
N LEU A 739 -6.05 21.21 -3.69
CA LEU A 739 -6.36 21.92 -4.93
C LEU A 739 -7.71 22.63 -4.80
N LEU A 740 -8.74 21.93 -4.31
CA LEU A 740 -10.08 22.48 -4.15
C LEU A 740 -10.14 23.60 -3.10
N LEU A 741 -9.35 23.51 -2.01
CA LEU A 741 -9.18 24.59 -1.04
C LEU A 741 -8.38 25.79 -1.59
N GLY A 742 -7.50 25.57 -2.54
CA GLY A 742 -6.52 26.56 -2.99
C GLY A 742 -5.41 26.86 -1.96
N ARG A 743 -5.03 25.86 -1.16
CA ARG A 743 -4.10 26.01 -0.02
C ARG A 743 -3.19 24.82 0.18
#